data_3f1acbe18730963df9a27187e489abbe
#
_entry.id   3f1acbe18730963df9a27187e489abbe
#
_cell.length_a   1.000
_cell.length_b   1.000
_cell.length_c   1.000
_cell.angle_alpha   90.00
_cell.angle_beta   90.00
_cell.angle_gamma   90.00
#
_symmetry.space_group_name_H-M   'P 1'
#
loop_
_entity.id
_entity.type
_entity.pdbx_description
1 polymer ?
#
loop_
_entity_poly.entity_id
_entity_poly.type
_entity_poly.pdbx_seq_one_letter_code
_entity_poly.pdbx_strand_id
1 'polypeptide(L)'
;MTEELRGTVRKIIFSSDDGRFCVFLLENKDSRKIMTAAYRGSAPYVGQPVLLRGCWERHPRFGMQFKCSALENVKPEETEEIKLFLASGLIEGIGPSMAGRIVDRFGRKTMEVFEERIEDLRQVPGIGRKTLEKIKNSYEEIREEQALIMFLQSLGISERFASDIHKKYGDETEEVLTHDPYRMVRDIPGLGFQEVDRIALSKGVDPDDSDRVVHGIEYMIARALMQGHACAPEESVFLNTSLLLAVTEDIVRAAGKDAIEHEYIPSVLWNDKRYLYLPSLYEAETESAIRIRNMMDAEPLGSSKLAIEKFERENHLSLADRQKEAVQKAMESGVLVITGGPGTGKTTLVRAVITAARQFQKKVRLMAPTGRAAKRLSLSSGMNADTIHKALEAELHDSGSTFFSRNESDPLKEDIIIVDEASMMDISLFYHLLCALKEGARLILVGDIDQLPPVGPGSPLKDLISWGKVPVVRLEHIFRQKEGSGIIDNAARIRHGDMCFPDEEGEFSIYYASSEMDAFGAVMNYCRQLDYGSELMKMSMQVLSPMYRGTCGVDHLNHAIQELVHGHPVEGASHFLPGDKVMQKKNDYEKGVYNGDLGIVWAVDKNKIFVRYDGKEVVYEGEDRNSIQLAYAATVHKSQGSEYDTVILVLLPTQNIMLKRNLLYTGVTRARKKTILISTDDAIARAVSRQDTESRYSLFLPLLKGEAKK
;
A
#
# COMPACT_ATOMS: atom_id res chain seq x y z
N MET A 1 35.09 -3.46 -18.60
CA MET A 1 36.10 -3.93 -17.62
C MET A 1 35.63 -3.42 -16.26
N THR A 2 35.56 -4.29 -15.28
CA THR A 2 35.26 -3.91 -13.89
C THR A 2 36.54 -3.35 -13.29
N GLU A 3 36.45 -2.14 -12.75
CA GLU A 3 37.56 -1.46 -12.05
C GLU A 3 37.32 -1.50 -10.56
N GLU A 4 38.37 -1.46 -9.77
CA GLU A 4 38.32 -1.33 -8.30
C GLU A 4 38.76 0.07 -7.90
N LEU A 5 37.97 0.71 -7.02
CA LEU A 5 38.27 2.01 -6.45
C LEU A 5 38.23 1.93 -4.93
N ARG A 6 39.35 2.24 -4.26
CA ARG A 6 39.42 2.36 -2.81
C ARG A 6 39.37 3.84 -2.40
N GLY A 7 38.53 4.17 -1.45
CA GLY A 7 38.41 5.56 -0.99
C GLY A 7 37.53 5.71 0.25
N THR A 8 37.37 6.96 0.69
CA THR A 8 36.59 7.32 1.87
C THR A 8 35.35 8.12 1.44
N VAL A 9 34.20 7.78 1.96
CA VAL A 9 32.93 8.48 1.66
C VAL A 9 32.97 9.87 2.31
N ARG A 10 32.81 10.91 1.50
CA ARG A 10 32.88 12.32 1.97
C ARG A 10 31.49 12.92 2.19
N LYS A 11 30.51 12.54 1.37
CA LYS A 11 29.16 13.07 1.46
C LYS A 11 28.19 12.14 0.74
N ILE A 12 27.03 11.92 1.32
CA ILE A 12 25.90 11.31 0.63
C ILE A 12 25.18 12.41 -0.15
N ILE A 13 25.06 12.26 -1.48
CA ILE A 13 24.35 13.20 -2.34
C ILE A 13 22.87 12.84 -2.39
N PHE A 14 22.58 11.53 -2.49
CA PHE A 14 21.24 10.99 -2.62
C PHE A 14 21.18 9.59 -2.02
N SER A 15 20.09 9.29 -1.33
CA SER A 15 19.71 7.93 -0.94
C SER A 15 18.24 7.76 -1.26
N SER A 16 17.87 6.66 -1.92
CA SER A 16 16.46 6.34 -2.17
C SER A 16 15.76 5.97 -0.86
N ASP A 17 14.48 6.32 -0.74
CA ASP A 17 13.67 6.08 0.46
C ASP A 17 13.56 4.58 0.82
N ASP A 18 13.69 3.72 -0.18
CA ASP A 18 13.67 2.26 -0.01
C ASP A 18 15.07 1.67 0.30
N GLY A 19 16.10 2.51 0.47
CA GLY A 19 17.47 2.11 0.73
C GLY A 19 18.13 1.28 -0.40
N ARG A 20 17.51 1.23 -1.59
CA ARG A 20 17.96 0.39 -2.71
C ARG A 20 18.92 1.07 -3.67
N PHE A 21 19.10 2.38 -3.53
CA PHE A 21 19.98 3.14 -4.41
C PHE A 21 20.52 4.36 -3.68
N CYS A 22 21.82 4.58 -3.79
CA CYS A 22 22.46 5.77 -3.25
C CYS A 22 23.50 6.36 -4.23
N VAL A 23 23.72 7.66 -4.09
CA VAL A 23 24.77 8.40 -4.80
C VAL A 23 25.58 9.14 -3.76
N PHE A 24 26.89 8.99 -3.77
CA PHE A 24 27.77 9.62 -2.79
C PHE A 24 29.08 10.10 -3.43
N LEU A 25 29.74 11.02 -2.72
CA LEU A 25 31.08 11.47 -3.07
C LEU A 25 32.11 10.59 -2.38
N LEU A 26 32.97 9.99 -3.18
CA LEU A 26 34.11 9.22 -2.74
C LEU A 26 35.40 10.01 -2.96
N GLU A 27 36.22 10.16 -1.95
CA GLU A 27 37.63 10.59 -2.11
C GLU A 27 38.48 9.34 -2.33
N ASN A 28 39.04 9.22 -3.52
CA ASN A 28 39.89 8.08 -3.88
C ASN A 28 41.21 8.14 -3.09
N LYS A 29 41.61 7.01 -2.49
CA LYS A 29 42.80 6.90 -1.62
C LYS A 29 44.11 7.25 -2.33
N ASP A 30 44.21 6.86 -3.61
CA ASP A 30 45.46 6.99 -4.38
C ASP A 30 45.59 8.37 -5.03
N SER A 31 44.52 8.87 -5.67
CA SER A 31 44.56 10.14 -6.40
C SER A 31 44.11 11.35 -5.59
N ARG A 32 43.52 11.15 -4.42
CA ARG A 32 42.85 12.19 -3.58
C ARG A 32 41.77 13.00 -4.34
N LYS A 33 41.32 12.52 -5.47
CA LYS A 33 40.24 13.16 -6.23
C LYS A 33 38.90 12.76 -5.68
N ILE A 34 38.00 13.72 -5.60
CA ILE A 34 36.59 13.46 -5.25
C ILE A 34 35.85 13.06 -6.53
N MET A 35 35.14 11.95 -6.46
CA MET A 35 34.36 11.41 -7.57
C MET A 35 32.97 10.99 -7.10
N THR A 36 32.02 10.99 -8.03
CA THR A 36 30.66 10.56 -7.74
C THR A 36 30.54 9.07 -7.97
N ALA A 37 30.06 8.35 -6.97
CA ALA A 37 29.74 6.92 -7.05
C ALA A 37 28.24 6.71 -6.90
N ALA A 38 27.67 5.79 -7.71
CA ALA A 38 26.28 5.37 -7.66
C ALA A 38 26.23 3.88 -7.34
N TYR A 39 25.52 3.50 -6.29
CA TYR A 39 25.43 2.14 -5.78
C TYR A 39 23.97 1.71 -5.60
N ARG A 40 23.68 0.45 -5.97
CA ARG A 40 22.39 -0.19 -5.71
C ARG A 40 22.46 -0.98 -4.40
N GLY A 41 22.19 -0.32 -3.30
CA GLY A 41 22.22 -0.85 -1.95
C GLY A 41 22.13 0.28 -0.92
N SER A 42 22.31 -0.05 0.35
CA SER A 42 22.24 0.91 1.44
C SER A 42 23.34 1.97 1.32
N ALA A 43 23.01 3.19 1.72
CA ALA A 43 23.98 4.29 1.68
C ALA A 43 25.08 4.08 2.73
N PRO A 44 26.35 4.15 2.35
CA PRO A 44 27.44 4.11 3.30
C PRO A 44 27.41 5.38 4.18
N TYR A 45 27.99 5.34 5.39
CA TYR A 45 28.07 6.53 6.23
C TYR A 45 29.24 7.46 5.82
N VAL A 46 29.09 8.73 6.15
CA VAL A 46 30.16 9.72 5.88
C VAL A 46 31.41 9.40 6.74
N GLY A 47 32.55 9.28 6.08
CA GLY A 47 33.80 8.85 6.70
C GLY A 47 34.12 7.37 6.57
N GLN A 48 33.21 6.58 5.98
CA GLN A 48 33.43 5.15 5.77
C GLN A 48 34.47 4.89 4.69
N PRO A 49 35.52 4.13 4.97
CA PRO A 49 36.44 3.63 3.96
C PRO A 49 35.75 2.44 3.23
N VAL A 50 35.73 2.50 1.90
CA VAL A 50 35.08 1.50 1.07
C VAL A 50 35.95 1.08 -0.10
N LEU A 51 35.78 -0.18 -0.52
CA LEU A 51 36.26 -0.69 -1.78
C LEU A 51 35.08 -0.86 -2.74
N LEU A 52 35.07 -0.11 -3.82
CA LEU A 52 34.04 -0.15 -4.83
C LEU A 52 34.49 -0.99 -6.02
N ARG A 53 33.64 -1.89 -6.52
CA ARG A 53 33.82 -2.58 -7.81
C ARG A 53 32.76 -2.11 -8.76
N GLY A 54 33.14 -1.73 -9.99
CA GLY A 54 32.17 -1.22 -10.95
C GLY A 54 32.80 -0.76 -12.25
N CYS A 55 32.11 0.12 -12.93
CA CYS A 55 32.57 0.72 -14.18
C CYS A 55 32.16 2.20 -14.27
N TRP A 56 32.93 2.96 -15.05
CA TRP A 56 32.61 4.33 -15.36
C TRP A 56 31.48 4.41 -16.35
N GLU A 57 30.45 5.19 -16.02
CA GLU A 57 29.30 5.46 -16.88
C GLU A 57 29.07 6.97 -16.97
N ARG A 58 28.71 7.45 -18.16
CA ARG A 58 28.32 8.84 -18.34
C ARG A 58 26.83 8.98 -18.17
N HIS A 59 26.43 9.52 -17.03
CA HIS A 59 25.00 9.82 -16.81
C HIS A 59 24.59 11.05 -17.64
N PRO A 60 23.44 11.01 -18.36
CA PRO A 60 23.02 12.09 -19.26
C PRO A 60 22.91 13.46 -18.57
N ARG A 61 22.57 13.50 -17.27
CA ARG A 61 22.34 14.72 -16.47
C ARG A 61 23.50 15.06 -15.53
N PHE A 62 24.22 14.08 -14.97
CA PHE A 62 25.17 14.28 -13.87
C PHE A 62 26.64 14.02 -14.26
N GLY A 63 26.90 13.81 -15.54
CA GLY A 63 28.28 13.62 -16.03
C GLY A 63 28.85 12.24 -15.74
N MET A 64 30.19 12.17 -15.58
CA MET A 64 30.87 10.90 -15.28
C MET A 64 30.64 10.48 -13.84
N GLN A 65 30.18 9.26 -13.65
CA GLN A 65 30.01 8.63 -12.34
C GLN A 65 30.47 7.19 -12.36
N PHE A 66 30.92 6.69 -11.22
CA PHE A 66 31.31 5.30 -11.05
C PHE A 66 30.07 4.48 -10.63
N LYS A 67 29.61 3.62 -11.52
CA LYS A 67 28.48 2.72 -11.27
C LYS A 67 28.98 1.48 -10.56
N CYS A 68 28.69 1.40 -9.26
CA CYS A 68 29.14 0.30 -8.43
C CYS A 68 28.25 -0.91 -8.61
N SER A 69 28.87 -2.06 -8.85
CA SER A 69 28.25 -3.38 -8.80
C SER A 69 28.37 -4.02 -7.41
N ALA A 70 29.43 -3.68 -6.67
CA ALA A 70 29.63 -4.09 -5.28
C ALA A 70 30.30 -2.97 -4.47
N LEU A 71 29.98 -2.92 -3.20
CA LEU A 71 30.58 -2.05 -2.19
C LEU A 71 31.02 -2.95 -1.03
N GLU A 72 32.30 -2.92 -0.67
CA GLU A 72 32.86 -3.67 0.44
C GLU A 72 33.35 -2.67 1.51
N ASN A 73 33.00 -2.93 2.75
CA ASN A 73 33.47 -2.15 3.88
C ASN A 73 34.92 -2.48 4.17
N VAL A 74 35.76 -1.45 4.32
CA VAL A 74 37.19 -1.61 4.64
C VAL A 74 37.42 -1.05 6.02
N LYS A 75 38.24 -1.73 6.84
CA LYS A 75 38.62 -1.18 8.15
C LYS A 75 39.41 0.14 7.97
N PRO A 76 39.10 1.17 8.77
CA PRO A 76 39.84 2.42 8.71
C PRO A 76 41.28 2.21 9.24
N GLU A 77 42.28 2.57 8.43
CA GLU A 77 43.71 2.38 8.73
C GLU A 77 44.45 3.71 9.06
N GLU A 78 43.99 4.80 8.43
CA GLU A 78 44.60 6.11 8.61
C GLU A 78 43.91 6.88 9.74
N THR A 79 44.68 7.68 10.45
CA THR A 79 44.21 8.44 11.64
C THR A 79 42.99 9.32 11.34
N GLU A 80 42.91 9.92 10.17
CA GLU A 80 41.75 10.72 9.73
C GLU A 80 40.51 9.85 9.46
N GLU A 81 40.69 8.67 8.87
CA GLU A 81 39.59 7.72 8.64
C GLU A 81 39.04 7.21 9.98
N ILE A 82 39.92 6.83 10.91
CA ILE A 82 39.56 6.41 12.27
C ILE A 82 38.78 7.50 13.00
N LYS A 83 39.27 8.75 12.91
CA LYS A 83 38.63 9.90 13.56
C LYS A 83 37.23 10.15 13.00
N LEU A 84 37.05 10.07 11.67
CA LEU A 84 35.74 10.23 11.03
C LEU A 84 34.79 9.08 11.41
N PHE A 85 35.28 7.85 11.45
CA PHE A 85 34.52 6.70 11.92
C PHE A 85 34.01 6.88 13.35
N LEU A 86 34.90 7.21 14.28
CA LEU A 86 34.53 7.44 15.67
C LEU A 86 33.59 8.65 15.85
N ALA A 87 33.72 9.67 15.00
CA ALA A 87 32.90 10.88 15.04
C ALA A 87 31.54 10.71 14.31
N SER A 88 31.30 9.59 13.63
CA SER A 88 30.10 9.36 12.81
C SER A 88 28.79 9.31 13.61
N GLY A 89 28.88 9.13 14.95
CA GLY A 89 27.70 8.96 15.82
C GLY A 89 27.24 7.51 15.97
N LEU A 90 27.91 6.56 15.31
CA LEU A 90 27.62 5.13 15.42
C LEU A 90 27.92 4.59 16.83
N ILE A 91 29.01 5.07 17.47
CA ILE A 91 29.38 4.63 18.81
C ILE A 91 28.83 5.59 19.85
N GLU A 92 27.91 5.12 20.67
CA GLU A 92 27.30 5.93 21.73
C GLU A 92 28.38 6.43 22.74
N GLY A 93 28.38 7.72 23.02
CA GLY A 93 29.34 8.33 23.94
C GLY A 93 30.59 8.90 23.28
N ILE A 94 30.74 8.77 21.97
CA ILE A 94 31.84 9.35 21.21
C ILE A 94 31.33 10.44 20.25
N GLY A 95 31.52 11.70 20.61
CA GLY A 95 31.31 12.83 19.69
C GLY A 95 32.60 13.26 19.00
N PRO A 96 32.54 14.22 18.04
CA PRO A 96 33.71 14.67 17.26
C PRO A 96 34.93 15.09 18.11
N SER A 97 34.69 15.78 19.24
CA SER A 97 35.74 16.20 20.17
C SER A 97 36.38 15.02 20.91
N MET A 98 35.58 14.02 21.28
CA MET A 98 36.04 12.81 21.94
C MET A 98 36.83 11.93 20.97
N ALA A 99 36.33 11.74 19.75
CA ALA A 99 37.01 11.04 18.68
C ALA A 99 38.42 11.61 18.41
N GLY A 100 38.52 12.95 18.34
CA GLY A 100 39.83 13.60 18.22
C GLY A 100 40.79 13.22 19.35
N ARG A 101 40.39 13.32 20.62
CA ARG A 101 41.23 12.98 21.79
C ARG A 101 41.64 11.51 21.83
N ILE A 102 40.78 10.60 21.42
CA ILE A 102 41.08 9.16 21.34
C ILE A 102 42.16 8.93 20.28
N VAL A 103 41.98 9.47 19.07
CA VAL A 103 42.93 9.31 17.97
C VAL A 103 44.28 10.03 18.26
N ASP A 104 44.24 11.20 18.89
CA ASP A 104 45.48 11.91 19.33
C ASP A 104 46.29 11.08 20.35
N ARG A 105 45.61 10.27 21.18
CA ARG A 105 46.27 9.42 22.19
C ARG A 105 46.82 8.12 21.60
N PHE A 106 46.09 7.44 20.74
CA PHE A 106 46.43 6.10 20.28
C PHE A 106 46.84 6.01 18.80
N GLY A 107 46.64 7.09 18.01
CA GLY A 107 47.04 7.17 16.61
C GLY A 107 46.42 6.07 15.78
N ARG A 108 47.23 5.44 14.91
CA ARG A 108 46.78 4.31 14.06
C ARG A 108 46.43 3.05 14.84
N LYS A 109 46.85 2.94 16.11
CA LYS A 109 46.48 1.79 16.96
C LYS A 109 45.12 1.92 17.64
N THR A 110 44.37 2.98 17.34
CA THR A 110 43.07 3.21 17.96
C THR A 110 42.13 2.03 17.76
N MET A 111 42.04 1.48 16.53
CA MET A 111 41.17 0.33 16.26
C MET A 111 41.61 -0.94 16.99
N GLU A 112 42.92 -1.19 17.13
CA GLU A 112 43.46 -2.28 17.94
C GLU A 112 43.07 -2.12 19.42
N VAL A 113 43.07 -0.88 19.94
CA VAL A 113 42.60 -0.61 21.31
C VAL A 113 41.10 -0.94 21.47
N PHE A 114 40.26 -0.60 20.51
CA PHE A 114 38.85 -0.95 20.56
C PHE A 114 38.62 -2.47 20.45
N GLU A 115 39.42 -3.18 19.65
CA GLU A 115 39.29 -4.62 19.44
C GLU A 115 39.84 -5.48 20.58
N GLU A 116 40.98 -5.11 21.15
CA GLU A 116 41.73 -5.96 22.08
C GLU A 116 41.88 -5.39 23.51
N ARG A 117 41.82 -4.06 23.66
CA ARG A 117 42.19 -3.39 24.92
C ARG A 117 41.29 -2.20 25.23
N ILE A 118 40.00 -2.34 25.07
CA ILE A 118 39.01 -1.25 25.17
C ILE A 118 39.02 -0.52 26.50
N GLU A 119 39.51 -1.17 27.58
CA GLU A 119 39.68 -0.58 28.89
C GLU A 119 40.76 0.53 28.91
N ASP A 120 41.69 0.52 27.93
CA ASP A 120 42.74 1.56 27.81
C ASP A 120 42.16 2.92 27.41
N LEU A 121 40.95 2.97 26.89
CA LEU A 121 40.21 4.21 26.59
C LEU A 121 40.05 5.09 27.85
N ARG A 122 40.13 4.52 29.06
CA ARG A 122 40.13 5.29 30.32
C ARG A 122 41.29 6.28 30.43
N GLN A 123 42.36 6.09 29.69
CA GLN A 123 43.49 7.00 29.65
C GLN A 123 43.18 8.32 28.92
N VAL A 124 42.04 8.39 28.23
CA VAL A 124 41.57 9.56 27.48
C VAL A 124 40.78 10.49 28.41
N PRO A 125 41.16 11.77 28.55
CA PRO A 125 40.42 12.71 29.38
C PRO A 125 38.96 12.85 28.95
N GLY A 126 38.04 12.62 29.90
CA GLY A 126 36.61 12.67 29.68
C GLY A 126 35.93 11.28 29.47
N ILE A 127 36.67 10.18 29.45
CA ILE A 127 36.14 8.82 29.45
C ILE A 127 36.17 8.29 30.90
N GLY A 128 35.03 8.45 31.59
CA GLY A 128 34.80 7.83 32.91
C GLY A 128 34.21 6.42 32.77
N ARG A 129 34.03 5.74 33.92
CA ARG A 129 33.52 4.37 33.95
C ARG A 129 32.19 4.20 33.21
N LYS A 130 31.23 5.09 33.42
CA LYS A 130 29.92 5.06 32.74
C LYS A 130 30.02 5.30 31.24
N THR A 131 30.91 6.20 30.81
CA THR A 131 31.12 6.48 29.39
C THR A 131 31.80 5.30 28.70
N LEU A 132 32.79 4.66 29.38
CA LEU A 132 33.44 3.48 28.85
C LEU A 132 32.47 2.30 28.65
N GLU A 133 31.59 2.04 29.64
CA GLU A 133 30.58 1.01 29.52
C GLU A 133 29.65 1.25 28.32
N LYS A 134 29.21 2.50 28.11
CA LYS A 134 28.42 2.87 26.93
C LYS A 134 29.15 2.63 25.60
N ILE A 135 30.41 3.07 25.54
CA ILE A 135 31.27 2.89 24.37
C ILE A 135 31.46 1.39 24.07
N LYS A 136 31.74 0.60 25.13
CA LYS A 136 31.99 -0.82 25.01
C LYS A 136 30.76 -1.55 24.48
N ASN A 137 29.61 -1.35 25.10
CA ASN A 137 28.33 -2.01 24.65
C ASN A 137 27.99 -1.62 23.21
N SER A 138 28.05 -0.32 22.89
CA SER A 138 27.74 0.16 21.54
C SER A 138 28.72 -0.36 20.47
N TYR A 139 30.01 -0.49 20.82
CA TYR A 139 31.01 -1.03 19.89
C TYR A 139 30.86 -2.55 19.70
N GLU A 140 30.53 -3.31 20.76
CA GLU A 140 30.23 -4.73 20.69
C GLU A 140 28.99 -5.00 19.82
N GLU A 141 27.92 -4.24 20.01
CA GLU A 141 26.71 -4.31 19.17
C GLU A 141 27.02 -4.07 17.68
N ILE A 142 27.79 -3.02 17.36
CA ILE A 142 28.20 -2.73 15.98
C ILE A 142 29.04 -3.86 15.38
N ARG A 143 29.95 -4.43 16.17
CA ARG A 143 30.82 -5.51 15.72
C ARG A 143 30.02 -6.80 15.42
N GLU A 144 29.08 -7.14 16.28
CA GLU A 144 28.18 -8.28 16.11
C GLU A 144 27.27 -8.08 14.90
N GLU A 145 26.65 -6.91 14.76
CA GLU A 145 25.86 -6.56 13.60
C GLU A 145 26.67 -6.66 12.29
N GLN A 146 27.87 -6.12 12.26
CA GLN A 146 28.73 -6.19 11.07
C GLN A 146 29.15 -7.62 10.73
N ALA A 147 29.48 -8.43 11.73
CA ALA A 147 29.82 -9.83 11.53
C ALA A 147 28.66 -10.62 10.96
N LEU A 148 27.45 -10.41 11.49
CA LEU A 148 26.22 -11.03 11.00
C LEU A 148 25.87 -10.56 9.57
N ILE A 149 25.97 -9.27 9.29
CA ILE A 149 25.76 -8.73 7.94
C ILE A 149 26.72 -9.37 6.95
N MET A 150 28.00 -9.45 7.27
CA MET A 150 29.01 -10.09 6.42
C MET A 150 28.71 -11.59 6.22
N PHE A 151 28.28 -12.29 7.28
CA PHE A 151 27.86 -13.69 7.18
C PHE A 151 26.66 -13.85 6.24
N LEU A 152 25.61 -13.05 6.41
CA LEU A 152 24.42 -13.08 5.57
C LEU A 152 24.73 -12.71 4.10
N GLN A 153 25.63 -11.74 3.88
CA GLN A 153 26.10 -11.40 2.53
C GLN A 153 26.90 -12.54 1.89
N SER A 154 27.67 -13.30 2.66
CA SER A 154 28.37 -14.49 2.15
C SER A 154 27.41 -15.56 1.69
N LEU A 155 26.19 -15.60 2.23
CA LEU A 155 25.09 -16.45 1.80
C LEU A 155 24.27 -15.87 0.63
N GLY A 156 24.63 -14.67 0.15
CA GLY A 156 23.99 -14.00 -0.98
C GLY A 156 22.77 -13.13 -0.63
N ILE A 157 22.55 -12.87 0.67
CA ILE A 157 21.54 -11.89 1.14
C ILE A 157 22.08 -10.47 0.92
N SER A 158 21.27 -9.58 0.36
CA SER A 158 21.67 -8.18 0.25
C SER A 158 21.83 -7.51 1.62
N GLU A 159 22.72 -6.53 1.72
CA GLU A 159 23.01 -5.79 2.96
C GLU A 159 21.75 -5.27 3.66
N ARG A 160 20.77 -4.79 2.89
CA ARG A 160 19.50 -4.31 3.41
C ARG A 160 18.77 -5.39 4.20
N PHE A 161 18.53 -6.53 3.58
CA PHE A 161 17.83 -7.64 4.25
C PHE A 161 18.63 -8.19 5.42
N ALA A 162 19.96 -8.16 5.34
CA ALA A 162 20.83 -8.54 6.45
C ALA A 162 20.60 -7.65 7.67
N SER A 163 20.47 -6.34 7.48
CA SER A 163 20.16 -5.40 8.58
C SER A 163 18.73 -5.62 9.12
N ASP A 164 17.73 -5.84 8.24
CA ASP A 164 16.35 -6.10 8.66
C ASP A 164 16.24 -7.44 9.43
N ILE A 165 16.98 -8.48 9.00
CA ILE A 165 17.08 -9.78 9.67
C ILE A 165 17.71 -9.62 11.07
N HIS A 166 18.82 -8.88 11.17
CA HIS A 166 19.47 -8.62 12.46
C HIS A 166 18.53 -7.89 13.43
N LYS A 167 17.87 -6.84 12.97
CA LYS A 167 16.89 -6.10 13.78
C LYS A 167 15.75 -6.98 14.30
N LYS A 168 15.35 -7.98 13.51
CA LYS A 168 14.21 -8.86 13.83
C LYS A 168 14.59 -10.01 14.76
N TYR A 169 15.72 -10.65 14.51
CA TYR A 169 16.11 -11.91 15.17
C TYR A 169 17.33 -11.77 16.09
N GLY A 170 18.16 -10.71 15.92
CA GLY A 170 19.38 -10.54 16.73
C GLY A 170 20.25 -11.81 16.73
N ASP A 171 20.55 -12.29 17.93
CA ASP A 171 21.37 -13.50 18.16
C ASP A 171 20.67 -14.81 17.71
N GLU A 172 19.34 -14.81 17.57
CA GLU A 172 18.60 -16.00 17.11
C GLU A 172 18.73 -16.21 15.59
N THR A 173 19.36 -15.29 14.85
CA THR A 173 19.44 -15.34 13.38
C THR A 173 20.03 -16.65 12.87
N GLU A 174 21.10 -17.16 13.49
CA GLU A 174 21.75 -18.41 13.07
C GLU A 174 20.88 -19.63 13.35
N GLU A 175 20.14 -19.62 14.46
CA GLU A 175 19.19 -20.66 14.83
C GLU A 175 18.03 -20.70 13.83
N VAL A 176 17.44 -19.55 13.50
CA VAL A 176 16.36 -19.44 12.50
C VAL A 176 16.84 -19.88 11.12
N LEU A 177 18.04 -19.47 10.69
CA LEU A 177 18.61 -19.88 9.41
C LEU A 177 18.85 -21.40 9.32
N THR A 178 19.07 -22.05 10.45
CA THR A 178 19.39 -23.49 10.50
C THR A 178 18.15 -24.36 10.62
N HIS A 179 17.16 -23.94 11.42
CA HIS A 179 16.02 -24.79 11.79
C HIS A 179 14.71 -24.39 11.09
N ASP A 180 14.49 -23.10 10.79
CA ASP A 180 13.28 -22.60 10.12
C ASP A 180 13.61 -21.40 9.23
N PRO A 181 14.43 -21.55 8.17
CA PRO A 181 14.83 -20.42 7.32
C PRO A 181 13.65 -19.77 6.61
N TYR A 182 12.61 -20.51 6.27
CA TYR A 182 11.45 -20.00 5.52
C TYR A 182 10.56 -19.05 6.33
N ARG A 183 10.68 -19.06 7.66
CA ARG A 183 10.05 -18.05 8.53
C ARG A 183 10.47 -16.64 8.14
N MET A 184 11.69 -16.45 7.64
CA MET A 184 12.17 -15.13 7.19
C MET A 184 11.38 -14.56 6.02
N VAL A 185 10.80 -15.39 5.16
CA VAL A 185 9.95 -14.92 4.04
C VAL A 185 8.69 -14.23 4.55
N ARG A 186 8.15 -14.69 5.68
CA ARG A 186 6.96 -14.11 6.32
C ARG A 186 7.31 -12.87 7.15
N ASP A 187 8.41 -12.90 7.85
CA ASP A 187 8.76 -11.92 8.87
C ASP A 187 9.52 -10.71 8.33
N ILE A 188 10.19 -10.84 7.16
CA ILE A 188 11.01 -9.77 6.55
C ILE A 188 10.36 -9.28 5.25
N PRO A 189 9.71 -8.11 5.25
CA PRO A 189 9.01 -7.61 4.08
C PRO A 189 9.91 -7.42 2.85
N GLY A 190 9.56 -8.12 1.77
CA GLY A 190 10.26 -8.05 0.49
C GLY A 190 11.45 -9.00 0.34
N LEU A 191 11.79 -9.79 1.36
CA LEU A 191 12.72 -10.91 1.22
C LEU A 191 12.05 -12.00 0.38
N GLY A 192 12.67 -12.36 -0.75
CA GLY A 192 12.10 -13.34 -1.69
C GLY A 192 12.26 -14.77 -1.21
N PHE A 193 11.25 -15.62 -1.43
CA PHE A 193 11.34 -17.06 -1.14
C PHE A 193 12.58 -17.70 -1.77
N GLN A 194 12.88 -17.39 -3.05
CA GLN A 194 14.03 -17.96 -3.77
C GLN A 194 15.38 -17.59 -3.16
N GLU A 195 15.49 -16.44 -2.51
CA GLU A 195 16.71 -16.03 -1.80
C GLU A 195 16.90 -16.88 -0.56
N VAL A 196 15.84 -17.08 0.22
CA VAL A 196 15.86 -17.93 1.42
C VAL A 196 16.07 -19.40 1.09
N ASP A 197 15.38 -19.91 0.07
CA ASP A 197 15.50 -21.29 -0.40
C ASP A 197 16.94 -21.64 -0.83
N ARG A 198 17.61 -20.75 -1.55
CA ARG A 198 19.02 -20.91 -1.91
C ARG A 198 19.92 -21.00 -0.68
N ILE A 199 19.64 -20.25 0.36
CA ILE A 199 20.39 -20.31 1.62
C ILE A 199 20.14 -21.63 2.32
N ALA A 200 18.90 -22.06 2.45
CA ALA A 200 18.51 -23.32 3.06
C ALA A 200 19.24 -24.51 2.38
N LEU A 201 19.22 -24.55 1.05
CA LEU A 201 19.94 -25.54 0.26
C LEU A 201 21.47 -25.46 0.46
N SER A 202 22.05 -24.25 0.55
CA SER A 202 23.49 -24.09 0.83
C SER A 202 23.91 -24.56 2.21
N LYS A 203 22.95 -24.60 3.16
CA LYS A 203 23.13 -25.12 4.53
C LYS A 203 22.89 -26.61 4.63
N GLY A 204 22.51 -27.28 3.54
CA GLY A 204 22.37 -28.73 3.48
C GLY A 204 20.95 -29.24 3.64
N VAL A 205 19.93 -28.39 3.53
CA VAL A 205 18.54 -28.84 3.41
C VAL A 205 18.41 -29.69 2.15
N ASP A 206 17.78 -30.87 2.28
CA ASP A 206 17.55 -31.76 1.15
C ASP A 206 16.66 -31.07 0.11
N PRO A 207 17.00 -31.08 -1.19
CA PRO A 207 16.12 -30.55 -2.23
C PRO A 207 14.70 -31.12 -2.20
N ASP A 208 14.53 -32.37 -1.77
CA ASP A 208 13.25 -33.07 -1.71
C ASP A 208 12.61 -33.04 -0.31
N ASP A 209 13.16 -32.24 0.61
CA ASP A 209 12.66 -32.10 1.98
C ASP A 209 11.18 -31.67 2.00
N SER A 210 10.37 -32.37 2.81
CA SER A 210 8.92 -32.17 2.90
C SER A 210 8.56 -30.78 3.39
N ASP A 211 9.27 -30.24 4.40
CA ASP A 211 8.99 -28.92 4.97
C ASP A 211 9.33 -27.82 3.96
N ARG A 212 10.45 -27.98 3.23
CA ARG A 212 10.80 -27.11 2.11
C ARG A 212 9.67 -27.05 1.08
N VAL A 213 9.14 -28.21 0.69
CA VAL A 213 8.05 -28.30 -0.29
C VAL A 213 6.77 -27.65 0.22
N VAL A 214 6.39 -27.88 1.49
CA VAL A 214 5.21 -27.27 2.11
C VAL A 214 5.33 -25.73 2.11
N HIS A 215 6.48 -25.19 2.50
CA HIS A 215 6.72 -23.74 2.43
C HIS A 215 6.69 -23.19 1.00
N GLY A 216 7.13 -23.97 0.01
CA GLY A 216 6.97 -23.64 -1.40
C GLY A 216 5.50 -23.56 -1.83
N ILE A 217 4.67 -24.49 -1.35
CA ILE A 217 3.21 -24.48 -1.57
C ILE A 217 2.57 -23.25 -0.93
N GLU A 218 2.86 -22.96 0.34
CA GLU A 218 2.38 -21.75 1.04
C GLU A 218 2.75 -20.46 0.27
N TYR A 219 3.99 -20.40 -0.20
CA TYR A 219 4.45 -19.26 -0.99
C TYR A 219 3.69 -19.11 -2.30
N MET A 220 3.38 -20.20 -3.00
CA MET A 220 2.59 -20.16 -4.24
C MET A 220 1.15 -19.74 -3.98
N ILE A 221 0.55 -20.17 -2.87
CA ILE A 221 -0.77 -19.69 -2.43
C ILE A 221 -0.68 -18.19 -2.12
N ALA A 222 0.30 -17.75 -1.33
CA ALA A 222 0.49 -16.34 -1.00
C ALA A 222 0.68 -15.47 -2.25
N ARG A 223 1.38 -15.98 -3.27
CA ARG A 223 1.54 -15.30 -4.56
C ARG A 223 0.21 -15.13 -5.31
N ALA A 224 -0.70 -16.11 -5.23
CA ALA A 224 -2.03 -15.99 -5.80
C ALA A 224 -2.87 -14.91 -5.08
N LEU A 225 -2.68 -14.73 -3.76
CA LEU A 225 -3.34 -13.67 -3.00
C LEU A 225 -2.96 -12.27 -3.50
N MET A 226 -1.71 -12.06 -3.89
CA MET A 226 -1.26 -10.78 -4.46
C MET A 226 -1.98 -10.42 -5.76
N GLN A 227 -2.61 -11.39 -6.41
CA GLN A 227 -3.48 -11.20 -7.59
C GLN A 227 -4.96 -11.02 -7.22
N GLY A 228 -5.28 -10.97 -5.92
CA GLY A 228 -6.63 -10.81 -5.38
C GLY A 228 -7.42 -12.11 -5.21
N HIS A 229 -6.80 -13.28 -5.38
CA HIS A 229 -7.42 -14.57 -5.11
C HIS A 229 -7.49 -14.81 -3.59
N ALA A 230 -8.53 -15.48 -3.09
CA ALA A 230 -8.63 -15.91 -1.69
C ALA A 230 -8.10 -17.34 -1.48
N CYS A 231 -8.11 -18.13 -2.54
CA CYS A 231 -7.59 -19.50 -2.60
C CYS A 231 -6.96 -19.77 -3.96
N ALA A 232 -6.34 -20.93 -4.13
CA ALA A 232 -5.78 -21.33 -5.41
C ALA A 232 -6.08 -22.80 -5.73
N PRO A 233 -6.32 -23.16 -7.02
CA PRO A 233 -6.54 -24.55 -7.42
C PRO A 233 -5.31 -25.41 -7.12
N GLU A 234 -5.49 -26.56 -6.46
CA GLU A 234 -4.44 -27.51 -6.06
C GLU A 234 -3.48 -27.84 -7.21
N GLU A 235 -4.03 -28.21 -8.38
CA GLU A 235 -3.26 -28.57 -9.57
C GLU A 235 -2.30 -27.44 -9.98
N SER A 236 -2.80 -26.20 -10.00
CA SER A 236 -1.98 -25.03 -10.36
C SER A 236 -0.90 -24.75 -9.33
N VAL A 237 -1.24 -24.89 -8.04
CA VAL A 237 -0.27 -24.68 -6.95
C VAL A 237 0.83 -25.72 -7.02
N PHE A 238 0.50 -27.01 -7.16
CA PHE A 238 1.49 -28.08 -7.20
C PHE A 238 2.42 -27.97 -8.41
N LEU A 239 1.85 -27.73 -9.60
CA LEU A 239 2.65 -27.53 -10.79
C LEU A 239 3.63 -26.34 -10.64
N ASN A 240 3.13 -25.21 -10.17
CA ASN A 240 3.98 -24.02 -10.00
C ASN A 240 5.01 -24.19 -8.89
N THR A 241 4.70 -24.97 -7.82
CA THR A 241 5.66 -25.29 -6.78
C THR A 241 6.76 -26.20 -7.31
N SER A 242 6.44 -27.22 -8.11
CA SER A 242 7.45 -28.09 -8.71
C SER A 242 8.43 -27.30 -9.60
N LEU A 243 7.91 -26.35 -10.38
CA LEU A 243 8.73 -25.45 -11.20
C LEU A 243 9.57 -24.47 -10.34
N LEU A 244 9.01 -23.95 -9.25
CA LEU A 244 9.71 -23.04 -8.35
C LEU A 244 10.90 -23.73 -7.66
N LEU A 245 10.68 -24.92 -7.14
CA LEU A 245 11.64 -25.67 -6.34
C LEU A 245 12.58 -26.57 -7.17
N ALA A 246 12.30 -26.73 -8.48
CA ALA A 246 12.96 -27.64 -9.39
C ALA A 246 12.94 -29.12 -8.91
N VAL A 247 11.80 -29.54 -8.32
CA VAL A 247 11.53 -30.93 -7.91
C VAL A 247 10.45 -31.55 -8.77
N THR A 248 10.26 -32.89 -8.71
CA THR A 248 9.21 -33.55 -9.46
C THR A 248 7.82 -33.24 -8.86
N GLU A 249 6.80 -33.27 -9.70
CA GLU A 249 5.42 -33.02 -9.26
C GLU A 249 4.93 -34.09 -8.26
N ASP A 250 5.43 -35.32 -8.35
CA ASP A 250 5.10 -36.41 -7.43
C ASP A 250 5.56 -36.11 -6.00
N ILE A 251 6.74 -35.51 -5.82
CA ILE A 251 7.25 -35.06 -4.50
C ILE A 251 6.34 -33.98 -3.94
N VAL A 252 5.98 -32.99 -4.75
CA VAL A 252 5.07 -31.91 -4.33
C VAL A 252 3.68 -32.47 -3.95
N ARG A 253 3.16 -33.41 -4.73
CA ARG A 253 1.87 -34.06 -4.45
C ARG A 253 1.90 -34.88 -3.15
N ALA A 254 3.00 -35.56 -2.89
CA ALA A 254 3.15 -36.34 -1.67
C ALA A 254 3.17 -35.43 -0.43
N ALA A 255 4.07 -34.44 -0.39
CA ALA A 255 4.15 -33.48 0.72
C ALA A 255 2.88 -32.62 0.86
N GLY A 256 2.28 -32.19 -0.25
CA GLY A 256 1.05 -31.41 -0.23
C GLY A 256 -0.15 -32.19 0.30
N LYS A 257 -0.29 -33.47 -0.05
CA LYS A 257 -1.33 -34.34 0.51
C LYS A 257 -1.17 -34.55 2.01
N ASP A 258 0.05 -34.80 2.46
CA ASP A 258 0.35 -34.95 3.88
C ASP A 258 0.01 -33.66 4.65
N ALA A 259 0.41 -32.49 4.13
CA ALA A 259 0.08 -31.20 4.72
C ALA A 259 -1.43 -30.89 4.77
N ILE A 260 -2.20 -31.36 3.78
CA ILE A 260 -3.66 -31.23 3.75
C ILE A 260 -4.30 -32.18 4.78
N GLU A 261 -3.85 -33.44 4.86
CA GLU A 261 -4.36 -34.44 5.80
C GLU A 261 -4.13 -34.04 7.25
N HIS A 262 -3.01 -33.36 7.55
CA HIS A 262 -2.69 -32.83 8.87
C HIS A 262 -3.20 -31.40 9.12
N GLU A 263 -4.01 -30.86 8.22
CA GLU A 263 -4.63 -29.52 8.32
C GLU A 263 -3.61 -28.34 8.36
N TYR A 264 -2.34 -28.55 7.97
CA TYR A 264 -1.36 -27.46 7.82
C TYR A 264 -1.73 -26.54 6.65
N ILE A 265 -2.25 -27.12 5.56
CA ILE A 265 -2.76 -26.38 4.40
C ILE A 265 -4.26 -26.67 4.29
N PRO A 266 -5.13 -25.74 4.76
CA PRO A 266 -6.57 -25.91 4.62
C PRO A 266 -7.01 -26.01 3.18
N SER A 267 -8.01 -26.84 2.91
CA SER A 267 -8.53 -27.05 1.57
C SER A 267 -10.04 -27.16 1.54
N VAL A 268 -10.63 -26.82 0.39
CA VAL A 268 -12.08 -26.94 0.14
C VAL A 268 -12.29 -27.62 -1.21
N LEU A 269 -13.20 -28.60 -1.25
CA LEU A 269 -13.62 -29.26 -2.47
C LEU A 269 -14.86 -28.56 -3.06
N TRP A 270 -14.78 -28.17 -4.33
CA TRP A 270 -15.89 -27.56 -5.07
C TRP A 270 -15.82 -27.93 -6.56
N ASN A 271 -16.92 -28.41 -7.13
CA ASN A 271 -17.01 -28.88 -8.51
C ASN A 271 -15.88 -29.87 -8.88
N ASP A 272 -15.66 -30.87 -8.01
CA ASP A 272 -14.64 -31.91 -8.15
C ASP A 272 -13.19 -31.39 -8.23
N LYS A 273 -12.97 -30.14 -7.83
CA LYS A 273 -11.63 -29.51 -7.75
C LYS A 273 -11.34 -29.12 -6.31
N ARG A 274 -10.11 -29.35 -5.89
CA ARG A 274 -9.62 -28.93 -4.59
C ARG A 274 -8.98 -27.56 -4.71
N TYR A 275 -9.26 -26.69 -3.74
CA TYR A 275 -8.69 -25.36 -3.62
C TYR A 275 -7.96 -25.25 -2.29
N LEU A 276 -6.74 -24.75 -2.35
CA LEU A 276 -5.83 -24.62 -1.20
C LEU A 276 -5.87 -23.18 -0.68
N TYR A 277 -5.72 -23.03 0.64
CA TYR A 277 -5.79 -21.75 1.32
C TYR A 277 -4.58 -21.53 2.23
N LEU A 278 -4.30 -20.27 2.55
CA LEU A 278 -3.66 -19.93 3.81
C LEU A 278 -4.69 -20.00 4.94
N PRO A 279 -4.31 -20.45 6.16
CA PRO A 279 -5.24 -20.65 7.28
C PRO A 279 -6.14 -19.45 7.56
N SER A 280 -5.60 -18.24 7.59
CA SER A 280 -6.34 -17.01 7.85
C SER A 280 -7.46 -16.71 6.83
N LEU A 281 -7.25 -17.07 5.57
CA LEU A 281 -8.25 -16.85 4.53
C LEU A 281 -9.31 -17.94 4.45
N TYR A 282 -8.91 -19.17 4.79
CA TYR A 282 -9.85 -20.25 4.99
C TYR A 282 -10.87 -19.90 6.08
N GLU A 283 -10.37 -19.46 7.22
CA GLU A 283 -11.20 -18.99 8.33
C GLU A 283 -12.08 -17.79 7.88
N ALA A 284 -11.48 -16.80 7.22
CA ALA A 284 -12.20 -15.62 6.77
C ALA A 284 -13.39 -15.96 5.85
N GLU A 285 -13.24 -16.86 4.87
CA GLU A 285 -14.34 -17.24 3.97
C GLU A 285 -15.38 -18.14 4.66
N THR A 286 -14.92 -19.15 5.41
CA THR A 286 -15.82 -20.12 6.04
C THR A 286 -16.66 -19.49 7.15
N GLU A 287 -16.03 -18.75 8.06
CA GLU A 287 -16.72 -18.10 9.17
C GLU A 287 -17.61 -16.94 8.70
N SER A 288 -17.15 -16.16 7.72
CA SER A 288 -18.00 -15.12 7.11
C SER A 288 -19.27 -15.70 6.52
N ALA A 289 -19.18 -16.84 5.84
CA ALA A 289 -20.37 -17.49 5.24
C ALA A 289 -21.36 -18.00 6.32
N ILE A 290 -20.86 -18.53 7.44
CA ILE A 290 -21.69 -18.96 8.57
C ILE A 290 -22.38 -17.75 9.21
N ARG A 291 -21.64 -16.68 9.53
CA ARG A 291 -22.17 -15.49 10.20
C ARG A 291 -23.23 -14.78 9.35
N ILE A 292 -22.97 -14.60 8.07
CA ILE A 292 -23.95 -13.99 7.16
C ILE A 292 -25.23 -14.81 7.11
N ARG A 293 -25.15 -16.14 7.02
CA ARG A 293 -26.35 -17.00 7.05
C ARG A 293 -27.15 -16.82 8.34
N ASN A 294 -26.48 -16.78 9.49
CA ASN A 294 -27.14 -16.57 10.78
C ASN A 294 -27.79 -15.19 10.89
N MET A 295 -27.19 -14.16 10.28
CA MET A 295 -27.78 -12.81 10.27
C MET A 295 -29.04 -12.70 9.40
N MET A 296 -29.29 -13.64 8.48
CA MET A 296 -30.49 -13.60 7.63
C MET A 296 -31.80 -13.82 8.41
N ASP A 297 -31.72 -14.46 9.58
CA ASP A 297 -32.90 -14.79 10.39
C ASP A 297 -33.30 -13.63 11.36
N ALA A 298 -32.78 -12.42 11.12
CA ALA A 298 -33.08 -11.26 11.97
C ALA A 298 -34.56 -10.82 11.88
N GLU A 299 -35.20 -10.66 13.04
CA GLU A 299 -36.59 -10.20 13.10
C GLU A 299 -36.74 -8.74 12.65
N PRO A 300 -37.80 -8.39 11.86
CA PRO A 300 -38.07 -7.02 11.46
C PRO A 300 -38.30 -6.09 12.65
N LEU A 301 -37.73 -4.88 12.60
CA LEU A 301 -37.98 -3.85 13.64
C LEU A 301 -39.35 -3.19 13.52
N GLY A 302 -39.94 -3.18 12.33
CA GLY A 302 -41.23 -2.59 12.06
C GLY A 302 -41.24 -1.66 10.85
N SER A 303 -42.36 -0.92 10.67
CA SER A 303 -42.52 -0.01 9.53
C SER A 303 -41.77 1.29 9.70
N SER A 304 -40.97 1.65 8.70
CA SER A 304 -40.24 2.93 8.64
C SER A 304 -41.01 4.09 8.02
N LYS A 305 -42.29 3.90 7.68
CA LYS A 305 -43.10 4.90 6.96
C LYS A 305 -43.11 6.25 7.64
N LEU A 306 -43.34 6.29 8.95
CA LEU A 306 -43.34 7.54 9.74
C LEU A 306 -41.98 8.24 9.74
N ALA A 307 -40.88 7.46 9.81
CA ALA A 307 -39.54 8.02 9.74
C ALA A 307 -39.23 8.59 8.35
N ILE A 308 -39.69 7.95 7.28
CA ILE A 308 -39.55 8.44 5.91
C ILE A 308 -40.31 9.75 5.74
N GLU A 309 -41.59 9.81 6.12
CA GLU A 309 -42.40 11.02 6.05
C GLU A 309 -41.80 12.17 6.89
N LYS A 310 -41.28 11.87 8.07
CA LYS A 310 -40.59 12.85 8.92
C LYS A 310 -39.30 13.35 8.22
N PHE A 311 -38.49 12.46 7.68
CA PHE A 311 -37.25 12.82 6.99
C PHE A 311 -37.51 13.69 5.75
N GLU A 312 -38.49 13.35 4.92
CA GLU A 312 -38.89 14.12 3.75
C GLU A 312 -39.33 15.52 4.11
N ARG A 313 -40.15 15.66 5.17
CA ARG A 313 -40.63 16.96 5.67
C ARG A 313 -39.50 17.82 6.23
N GLU A 314 -38.64 17.25 7.07
CA GLU A 314 -37.55 17.99 7.71
C GLU A 314 -36.46 18.44 6.73
N ASN A 315 -36.26 17.71 5.65
CA ASN A 315 -35.24 18.02 4.65
C ASN A 315 -35.81 18.66 3.35
N HIS A 316 -37.12 18.94 3.31
CA HIS A 316 -37.80 19.53 2.16
C HIS A 316 -37.51 18.82 0.83
N LEU A 317 -37.51 17.49 0.84
CA LEU A 317 -37.26 16.64 -0.31
C LEU A 317 -38.21 15.43 -0.34
N SER A 318 -38.34 14.79 -1.48
CA SER A 318 -39.02 13.49 -1.63
C SER A 318 -38.01 12.41 -1.99
N LEU A 319 -38.04 11.29 -1.29
CA LEU A 319 -37.23 10.12 -1.60
C LEU A 319 -37.88 9.37 -2.79
N ALA A 320 -37.05 8.91 -3.71
CA ALA A 320 -37.50 8.00 -4.77
C ALA A 320 -37.98 6.67 -4.17
N ASP A 321 -38.84 5.96 -4.90
CA ASP A 321 -39.42 4.70 -4.41
C ASP A 321 -38.37 3.67 -4.00
N ARG A 322 -37.30 3.52 -4.78
CA ARG A 322 -36.17 2.66 -4.42
C ARG A 322 -35.43 3.10 -3.16
N GLN A 323 -35.35 4.40 -2.90
CA GLN A 323 -34.75 4.89 -1.66
C GLN A 323 -35.67 4.59 -0.45
N LYS A 324 -36.99 4.75 -0.60
CA LYS A 324 -37.98 4.37 0.41
C LYS A 324 -37.93 2.86 0.71
N GLU A 325 -37.84 2.04 -0.34
CA GLU A 325 -37.66 0.59 -0.24
C GLU A 325 -36.39 0.26 0.56
N ALA A 326 -35.26 0.91 0.27
CA ALA A 326 -34.01 0.68 0.99
C ALA A 326 -34.11 1.03 2.48
N VAL A 327 -34.77 2.14 2.85
CA VAL A 327 -35.00 2.50 4.26
C VAL A 327 -35.85 1.44 4.96
N GLN A 328 -36.90 0.95 4.32
CA GLN A 328 -37.75 -0.10 4.87
C GLN A 328 -36.99 -1.40 5.04
N LYS A 329 -36.25 -1.85 4.01
CA LYS A 329 -35.42 -3.07 4.04
C LYS A 329 -34.33 -3.00 5.11
N ALA A 330 -33.76 -1.83 5.35
CA ALA A 330 -32.75 -1.63 6.40
C ALA A 330 -33.31 -1.91 7.81
N MET A 331 -34.62 -1.72 8.03
CA MET A 331 -35.29 -2.03 9.30
C MET A 331 -35.86 -3.46 9.34
N GLU A 332 -35.98 -4.12 8.20
CA GLU A 332 -36.53 -5.48 8.11
C GLU A 332 -35.44 -6.56 8.16
N SER A 333 -34.26 -6.30 7.58
CA SER A 333 -33.26 -7.34 7.28
C SER A 333 -32.05 -7.26 8.21
N GLY A 334 -31.44 -8.40 8.54
CA GLY A 334 -30.17 -8.45 9.25
C GLY A 334 -28.98 -8.01 8.39
N VAL A 335 -29.03 -8.29 7.10
CA VAL A 335 -28.05 -7.84 6.12
C VAL A 335 -28.78 -7.19 4.94
N LEU A 336 -28.30 -6.04 4.48
CA LEU A 336 -28.83 -5.32 3.32
C LEU A 336 -27.68 -4.81 2.46
N VAL A 337 -27.79 -4.98 1.15
CA VAL A 337 -26.89 -4.35 0.18
C VAL A 337 -27.62 -3.24 -0.56
N ILE A 338 -27.02 -2.06 -0.60
CA ILE A 338 -27.47 -0.89 -1.36
C ILE A 338 -26.39 -0.60 -2.40
N THR A 339 -26.71 -0.74 -3.68
CA THR A 339 -25.76 -0.48 -4.76
C THR A 339 -26.28 0.57 -5.73
N GLY A 340 -25.39 1.38 -6.27
CA GLY A 340 -25.71 2.40 -7.24
C GLY A 340 -24.50 3.24 -7.61
N GLY A 341 -24.52 3.83 -8.78
CA GLY A 341 -23.48 4.70 -9.28
C GLY A 341 -23.32 6.01 -8.49
N PRO A 342 -22.36 6.86 -8.88
CA PRO A 342 -22.21 8.19 -8.30
C PRO A 342 -23.47 9.04 -8.55
N GLY A 343 -23.82 9.89 -7.57
CA GLY A 343 -24.96 10.80 -7.70
C GLY A 343 -26.34 10.20 -7.52
N THR A 344 -26.47 8.90 -7.21
CA THR A 344 -27.76 8.23 -6.97
C THR A 344 -28.37 8.51 -5.60
N GLY A 345 -27.78 9.41 -4.81
CA GLY A 345 -28.31 9.80 -3.52
C GLY A 345 -28.03 8.82 -2.38
N LYS A 346 -26.98 7.98 -2.48
CA LYS A 346 -26.56 7.06 -1.41
C LYS A 346 -26.42 7.75 -0.06
N THR A 347 -25.80 8.91 -0.01
CA THR A 347 -25.61 9.67 1.23
C THR A 347 -26.92 10.18 1.84
N THR A 348 -27.85 10.67 0.99
CA THR A 348 -29.18 11.08 1.44
C THR A 348 -29.94 9.89 2.01
N LEU A 349 -29.80 8.73 1.38
CA LEU A 349 -30.38 7.49 1.85
C LEU A 349 -29.80 7.05 3.21
N VAL A 350 -28.48 7.13 3.41
CA VAL A 350 -27.85 6.85 4.71
C VAL A 350 -28.46 7.73 5.81
N ARG A 351 -28.68 9.04 5.57
CA ARG A 351 -29.34 9.94 6.51
C ARG A 351 -30.79 9.53 6.82
N ALA A 352 -31.53 9.07 5.80
CA ALA A 352 -32.88 8.57 5.99
C ALA A 352 -32.91 7.27 6.83
N VAL A 353 -31.96 6.35 6.60
CA VAL A 353 -31.78 5.13 7.41
C VAL A 353 -31.44 5.47 8.86
N ILE A 354 -30.57 6.45 9.12
CA ILE A 354 -30.25 6.93 10.48
C ILE A 354 -31.53 7.47 11.17
N THR A 355 -32.36 8.20 10.43
CA THR A 355 -33.64 8.72 10.98
C THR A 355 -34.59 7.58 11.32
N ALA A 356 -34.66 6.54 10.48
CA ALA A 356 -35.48 5.35 10.75
C ALA A 356 -34.95 4.55 11.95
N ALA A 357 -33.63 4.36 12.06
CA ALA A 357 -33.00 3.70 13.20
C ALA A 357 -33.33 4.40 14.53
N ARG A 358 -33.31 5.73 14.55
CA ARG A 358 -33.68 6.53 15.72
C ARG A 358 -35.15 6.34 16.16
N GLN A 359 -36.08 6.12 15.22
CA GLN A 359 -37.47 5.81 15.53
C GLN A 359 -37.56 4.51 16.37
N PHE A 360 -36.70 3.54 16.11
CA PHE A 360 -36.64 2.28 16.85
C PHE A 360 -35.61 2.30 17.99
N GLN A 361 -35.10 3.46 18.37
CA GLN A 361 -34.12 3.66 19.46
C GLN A 361 -32.83 2.82 19.23
N LYS A 362 -32.47 2.54 17.97
CA LYS A 362 -31.29 1.78 17.61
C LYS A 362 -30.07 2.69 17.44
N LYS A 363 -28.94 2.26 17.99
CA LYS A 363 -27.65 2.95 17.84
C LYS A 363 -27.04 2.58 16.49
N VAL A 364 -26.57 3.60 15.78
CA VAL A 364 -25.94 3.44 14.45
C VAL A 364 -24.46 3.77 14.54
N ARG A 365 -23.63 2.96 13.88
CA ARG A 365 -22.22 3.27 13.59
C ARG A 365 -22.03 3.42 12.08
N LEU A 366 -21.34 4.48 11.67
CA LEU A 366 -20.97 4.72 10.29
C LEU A 366 -19.51 4.37 10.09
N MET A 367 -19.19 3.63 9.03
CA MET A 367 -17.84 3.20 8.71
C MET A 367 -17.57 3.30 7.21
N ALA A 368 -16.28 3.38 6.84
CA ALA A 368 -15.83 3.23 5.47
C ALA A 368 -14.45 2.55 5.43
N PRO A 369 -14.05 1.92 4.32
CA PRO A 369 -12.73 1.29 4.20
C PRO A 369 -11.55 2.27 4.26
N THR A 370 -11.75 3.51 3.82
CA THR A 370 -10.68 4.54 3.76
C THR A 370 -11.02 5.76 4.60
N GLY A 371 -9.98 6.46 5.12
CA GLY A 371 -10.14 7.67 5.93
C GLY A 371 -10.88 8.78 5.19
N ARG A 372 -10.61 8.92 3.89
CA ARG A 372 -11.25 9.94 3.05
C ARG A 372 -12.74 9.66 2.84
N ALA A 373 -13.11 8.41 2.60
CA ALA A 373 -14.52 8.03 2.52
C ALA A 373 -15.24 8.23 3.85
N ALA A 374 -14.61 7.88 4.98
CA ALA A 374 -15.14 8.09 6.32
C ALA A 374 -15.35 9.60 6.61
N LYS A 375 -14.37 10.45 6.29
CA LYS A 375 -14.49 11.91 6.43
C LYS A 375 -15.63 12.46 5.59
N ARG A 376 -15.74 12.05 4.32
CA ARG A 376 -16.84 12.44 3.43
C ARG A 376 -18.19 12.01 3.98
N LEU A 377 -18.28 10.76 4.46
CA LEU A 377 -19.50 10.22 5.06
C LEU A 377 -19.90 11.01 6.32
N SER A 378 -18.92 11.37 7.18
CA SER A 378 -19.17 12.20 8.36
C SER A 378 -19.77 13.57 8.00
N LEU A 379 -19.12 14.28 7.07
CA LEU A 379 -19.57 15.62 6.66
C LEU A 379 -20.96 15.60 6.03
N SER A 380 -21.24 14.59 5.23
CA SER A 380 -22.48 14.50 4.45
C SER A 380 -23.65 13.92 5.25
N SER A 381 -23.38 13.06 6.23
CA SER A 381 -24.42 12.48 7.10
C SER A 381 -24.74 13.34 8.33
N GLY A 382 -23.82 14.23 8.73
CA GLY A 382 -23.89 14.97 10.00
C GLY A 382 -23.67 14.08 11.23
N MET A 383 -23.10 12.89 11.06
CA MET A 383 -22.79 11.93 12.12
C MET A 383 -21.35 11.45 11.96
N ASN A 384 -20.64 11.25 13.07
CA ASN A 384 -19.26 10.77 13.01
C ASN A 384 -19.16 9.40 12.31
N ALA A 385 -18.24 9.27 11.39
CA ALA A 385 -17.88 8.02 10.71
C ALA A 385 -16.39 7.79 10.85
N ASP A 386 -16.01 6.55 11.08
CA ASP A 386 -14.61 6.12 11.23
C ASP A 386 -14.21 5.17 10.09
N THR A 387 -12.90 4.97 9.92
CA THR A 387 -12.46 3.83 9.10
C THR A 387 -12.81 2.52 9.80
N ILE A 388 -13.05 1.45 9.03
CA ILE A 388 -13.30 0.12 9.61
C ILE A 388 -12.15 -0.25 10.56
N HIS A 389 -10.89 -0.06 10.15
CA HIS A 389 -9.71 -0.33 10.98
C HIS A 389 -9.75 0.43 12.30
N LYS A 390 -10.07 1.74 12.28
CA LYS A 390 -10.17 2.54 13.50
C LYS A 390 -11.34 2.10 14.38
N ALA A 391 -12.49 1.80 13.79
CA ALA A 391 -13.67 1.36 14.51
C ALA A 391 -13.47 -0.02 15.18
N LEU A 392 -12.64 -0.88 14.57
CA LEU A 392 -12.23 -2.17 15.11
C LEU A 392 -10.98 -2.09 16.00
N GLU A 393 -10.46 -0.87 16.24
CA GLU A 393 -9.27 -0.65 17.08
C GLU A 393 -8.08 -1.51 16.60
N ALA A 394 -7.73 -1.34 15.31
CA ALA A 394 -6.65 -2.09 14.68
C ALA A 394 -5.28 -1.64 15.22
N GLU A 395 -4.49 -2.58 15.68
CA GLU A 395 -3.12 -2.41 16.14
C GLU A 395 -2.16 -3.20 15.25
N LEU A 396 -1.01 -2.62 14.92
CA LEU A 396 0.05 -3.30 14.18
C LEU A 396 0.98 -3.97 15.20
N HIS A 397 1.09 -5.28 15.12
CA HIS A 397 2.10 -6.03 15.87
C HIS A 397 3.49 -5.88 15.23
N ASP A 398 4.54 -6.07 16.01
CA ASP A 398 5.94 -6.08 15.54
C ASP A 398 6.20 -7.12 14.43
N SER A 399 5.35 -8.14 14.35
CA SER A 399 5.34 -9.13 13.27
C SER A 399 4.80 -8.63 11.93
N GLY A 400 4.28 -7.38 11.87
CA GLY A 400 3.60 -6.82 10.68
C GLY A 400 2.15 -7.30 10.51
N SER A 401 1.63 -8.16 11.39
CA SER A 401 0.23 -8.57 11.38
C SER A 401 -0.67 -7.51 12.04
N THR A 402 -1.86 -7.31 11.50
CA THR A 402 -2.86 -6.42 12.10
C THR A 402 -3.73 -7.22 13.07
N PHE A 403 -3.76 -6.80 14.31
CA PHE A 403 -4.68 -7.30 15.33
C PHE A 403 -5.86 -6.34 15.49
N PHE A 404 -7.06 -6.88 15.72
CA PHE A 404 -8.27 -6.09 15.95
C PHE A 404 -8.78 -6.34 17.37
N SER A 405 -8.76 -5.29 18.21
CA SER A 405 -9.20 -5.37 19.61
C SER A 405 -10.71 -5.58 19.71
N ARG A 406 -11.49 -5.00 18.75
CA ARG A 406 -12.92 -5.28 18.62
C ARG A 406 -13.12 -6.59 17.85
N ASN A 407 -13.68 -7.57 18.54
CA ASN A 407 -13.92 -8.93 18.05
C ASN A 407 -15.09 -9.57 18.83
N GLU A 408 -15.24 -10.87 18.77
CA GLU A 408 -16.32 -11.60 19.49
C GLU A 408 -16.30 -11.42 21.01
N SER A 409 -15.13 -11.26 21.59
CA SER A 409 -14.96 -11.09 23.04
C SER A 409 -15.28 -9.66 23.50
N ASP A 410 -15.08 -8.66 22.62
CA ASP A 410 -15.42 -7.27 22.88
C ASP A 410 -16.08 -6.62 21.63
N PRO A 411 -17.35 -6.97 21.34
CA PRO A 411 -18.01 -6.54 20.13
C PRO A 411 -18.39 -5.05 20.16
N LEU A 412 -18.71 -4.51 18.99
CA LEU A 412 -19.27 -3.19 18.81
C LEU A 412 -20.62 -3.06 19.55
N LYS A 413 -20.84 -1.90 20.16
CA LYS A 413 -22.04 -1.64 20.99
C LYS A 413 -23.26 -1.21 20.20
N GLU A 414 -23.08 -0.85 18.94
CA GLU A 414 -24.12 -0.35 18.05
C GLU A 414 -25.00 -1.49 17.54
N ASP A 415 -26.26 -1.15 17.19
CA ASP A 415 -27.26 -2.10 16.72
C ASP A 415 -27.29 -2.21 15.21
N ILE A 416 -26.88 -1.14 14.52
CA ILE A 416 -26.88 -1.05 13.05
C ILE A 416 -25.53 -0.49 12.62
N ILE A 417 -24.84 -1.26 11.80
CA ILE A 417 -23.57 -0.88 11.20
C ILE A 417 -23.80 -0.56 9.72
N ILE A 418 -23.42 0.64 9.31
CA ILE A 418 -23.50 1.08 7.90
C ILE A 418 -22.09 1.26 7.38
N VAL A 419 -21.72 0.52 6.35
CA VAL A 419 -20.43 0.60 5.67
C VAL A 419 -20.62 1.24 4.31
N ASP A 420 -20.09 2.44 4.10
CA ASP A 420 -20.04 3.09 2.77
C ASP A 420 -18.77 2.66 2.02
N GLU A 421 -18.79 2.75 0.69
CA GLU A 421 -17.72 2.27 -0.20
C GLU A 421 -17.36 0.77 0.05
N ALA A 422 -18.36 -0.05 0.38
CA ALA A 422 -18.17 -1.47 0.71
C ALA A 422 -17.58 -2.31 -0.43
N SER A 423 -17.62 -1.82 -1.68
CA SER A 423 -16.94 -2.44 -2.84
C SER A 423 -15.41 -2.52 -2.71
N MET A 424 -14.80 -1.73 -1.82
CA MET A 424 -13.37 -1.74 -1.56
C MET A 424 -12.95 -2.74 -0.47
N MET A 425 -13.90 -3.38 0.21
CA MET A 425 -13.65 -4.28 1.33
C MET A 425 -13.35 -5.69 0.83
N ASP A 426 -12.16 -6.22 1.18
CA ASP A 426 -11.76 -7.59 0.91
C ASP A 426 -12.35 -8.58 1.94
N ILE A 427 -12.12 -9.89 1.73
CA ILE A 427 -12.70 -10.92 2.59
C ILE A 427 -12.11 -10.91 4.01
N SER A 428 -10.84 -10.55 4.17
CA SER A 428 -10.20 -10.48 5.50
C SER A 428 -10.80 -9.35 6.34
N LEU A 429 -10.91 -8.14 5.77
CA LEU A 429 -11.51 -7.01 6.48
C LEU A 429 -13.00 -7.24 6.75
N PHE A 430 -13.70 -7.89 5.82
CA PHE A 430 -15.10 -8.29 5.99
C PHE A 430 -15.27 -9.27 7.14
N TYR A 431 -14.41 -10.28 7.23
CA TYR A 431 -14.40 -11.25 8.32
C TYR A 431 -14.23 -10.58 9.69
N HIS A 432 -13.20 -9.74 9.85
CA HIS A 432 -12.96 -9.05 11.12
C HIS A 432 -14.11 -8.10 11.50
N LEU A 433 -14.74 -7.47 10.50
CA LEU A 433 -15.95 -6.69 10.75
C LEU A 433 -17.09 -7.56 11.29
N LEU A 434 -17.34 -8.73 10.67
CA LEU A 434 -18.39 -9.66 11.12
C LEU A 434 -18.12 -10.22 12.52
N CYS A 435 -16.87 -10.50 12.86
CA CYS A 435 -16.48 -10.95 14.21
C CYS A 435 -16.74 -9.88 15.28
N ALA A 436 -16.67 -8.61 14.92
CA ALA A 436 -16.92 -7.51 15.82
C ALA A 436 -18.41 -7.14 15.96
N LEU A 437 -19.31 -7.74 15.20
CA LEU A 437 -20.75 -7.49 15.33
C LEU A 437 -21.32 -8.24 16.55
N LYS A 438 -22.04 -7.52 17.40
CA LYS A 438 -22.79 -8.19 18.46
C LYS A 438 -23.98 -8.99 17.90
N GLU A 439 -24.47 -9.94 18.65
CA GLU A 439 -25.65 -10.71 18.31
C GLU A 439 -26.87 -9.79 18.05
N GLY A 440 -27.62 -10.06 16.99
CA GLY A 440 -28.77 -9.26 16.56
C GLY A 440 -28.43 -7.91 15.93
N ALA A 441 -27.16 -7.59 15.72
CA ALA A 441 -26.76 -6.41 14.95
C ALA A 441 -27.14 -6.55 13.48
N ARG A 442 -27.40 -5.40 12.83
CA ARG A 442 -27.71 -5.30 11.40
C ARG A 442 -26.55 -4.71 10.63
N LEU A 443 -26.30 -5.25 9.45
CA LEU A 443 -25.23 -4.81 8.57
C LEU A 443 -25.79 -4.26 7.26
N ILE A 444 -25.52 -2.99 6.98
CA ILE A 444 -25.94 -2.32 5.76
C ILE A 444 -24.69 -1.97 4.96
N LEU A 445 -24.54 -2.61 3.80
CA LEU A 445 -23.40 -2.42 2.90
C LEU A 445 -23.82 -1.50 1.76
N VAL A 446 -23.17 -0.33 1.67
CA VAL A 446 -23.42 0.66 0.62
C VAL A 446 -22.20 0.70 -0.29
N GLY A 447 -22.39 0.56 -1.61
CA GLY A 447 -21.26 0.54 -2.53
C GLY A 447 -21.66 0.62 -4.00
N ASP A 448 -20.66 0.52 -4.85
CA ASP A 448 -20.84 0.48 -6.31
C ASP A 448 -20.01 -0.68 -6.87
N ILE A 449 -20.71 -1.72 -7.32
CA ILE A 449 -20.08 -2.97 -7.81
C ILE A 449 -19.38 -2.82 -9.16
N ASP A 450 -19.68 -1.76 -9.90
CA ASP A 450 -19.08 -1.49 -11.20
C ASP A 450 -17.74 -0.76 -11.07
N GLN A 451 -17.40 -0.25 -9.87
CA GLN A 451 -16.09 0.32 -9.56
C GLN A 451 -15.02 -0.76 -9.41
N LEU A 452 -13.78 -0.32 -9.20
CA LEU A 452 -12.65 -1.22 -8.97
C LEU A 452 -12.93 -2.17 -7.78
N PRO A 453 -12.61 -3.46 -7.93
CA PRO A 453 -12.71 -4.42 -6.84
C PRO A 453 -11.71 -4.12 -5.71
N PRO A 454 -11.82 -4.78 -4.55
CA PRO A 454 -10.84 -4.65 -3.48
C PRO A 454 -9.41 -4.91 -3.96
N VAL A 455 -8.41 -4.30 -3.34
CA VAL A 455 -7.00 -4.62 -3.62
C VAL A 455 -6.66 -6.00 -3.04
N GLY A 456 -7.17 -6.30 -1.85
CA GLY A 456 -7.00 -7.58 -1.17
C GLY A 456 -7.83 -8.73 -1.75
N PRO A 457 -7.77 -9.92 -1.13
CA PRO A 457 -8.37 -11.14 -1.64
C PRO A 457 -9.91 -11.15 -1.57
N GLY A 458 -10.52 -11.81 -2.54
CA GLY A 458 -11.99 -11.97 -2.61
C GLY A 458 -12.75 -10.73 -3.04
N SER A 459 -14.09 -10.81 -3.03
CA SER A 459 -15.00 -9.71 -3.37
C SER A 459 -16.36 -9.90 -2.68
N PRO A 460 -16.43 -9.76 -1.34
CA PRO A 460 -17.61 -10.13 -0.55
C PRO A 460 -18.90 -9.47 -1.00
N LEU A 461 -18.85 -8.18 -1.34
CA LEU A 461 -20.05 -7.44 -1.79
C LEU A 461 -20.64 -8.06 -3.08
N LYS A 462 -19.77 -8.41 -4.05
CA LYS A 462 -20.18 -9.03 -5.30
C LYS A 462 -20.76 -10.43 -5.06
N ASP A 463 -20.15 -11.20 -4.17
CA ASP A 463 -20.58 -12.56 -3.83
C ASP A 463 -21.93 -12.56 -3.10
N LEU A 464 -22.15 -11.63 -2.16
CA LEU A 464 -23.43 -11.45 -1.49
C LEU A 464 -24.57 -11.12 -2.48
N ILE A 465 -24.32 -10.23 -3.43
CA ILE A 465 -25.29 -9.90 -4.50
C ILE A 465 -25.56 -11.12 -5.36
N SER A 466 -24.52 -11.87 -5.73
CA SER A 466 -24.62 -13.06 -6.57
C SER A 466 -25.30 -14.24 -5.87
N TRP A 467 -25.25 -14.28 -4.54
CA TRP A 467 -25.97 -15.26 -3.73
C TRP A 467 -27.49 -15.11 -3.83
N GLY A 468 -27.97 -13.88 -3.99
CA GLY A 468 -29.38 -13.59 -4.24
C GLY A 468 -30.34 -13.76 -3.05
N LYS A 469 -29.84 -14.17 -1.86
CA LYS A 469 -30.67 -14.26 -0.65
C LYS A 469 -30.64 -13.00 0.20
N VAL A 470 -29.54 -12.24 0.16
CA VAL A 470 -29.46 -10.92 0.79
C VAL A 470 -30.31 -9.94 -0.01
N PRO A 471 -31.19 -9.16 0.63
CA PRO A 471 -31.90 -8.07 -0.03
C PRO A 471 -30.92 -7.08 -0.68
N VAL A 472 -31.14 -6.80 -1.96
CA VAL A 472 -30.32 -5.86 -2.75
C VAL A 472 -31.21 -4.77 -3.30
N VAL A 473 -30.94 -3.53 -2.93
CA VAL A 473 -31.63 -2.37 -3.52
C VAL A 473 -30.68 -1.66 -4.47
N ARG A 474 -31.05 -1.61 -5.75
CA ARG A 474 -30.31 -0.91 -6.81
C ARG A 474 -30.88 0.49 -6.99
N LEU A 475 -30.02 1.50 -6.81
CA LEU A 475 -30.36 2.91 -7.02
C LEU A 475 -29.98 3.28 -8.46
N GLU A 476 -30.98 3.44 -9.30
CA GLU A 476 -30.80 3.73 -10.73
C GLU A 476 -30.99 5.21 -11.05
N HIS A 477 -31.84 5.91 -10.27
CA HIS A 477 -32.11 7.33 -10.48
C HIS A 477 -30.96 8.20 -10.01
N ILE A 478 -30.48 9.10 -10.87
CA ILE A 478 -29.35 10.00 -10.60
C ILE A 478 -29.89 11.40 -10.31
N PHE A 479 -29.54 11.94 -9.13
CA PHE A 479 -30.03 13.24 -8.66
C PHE A 479 -29.01 14.38 -8.81
N ARG A 480 -27.76 14.04 -9.13
CA ARG A 480 -26.63 14.95 -8.98
C ARG A 480 -26.38 15.85 -10.18
N GLN A 481 -26.77 15.42 -11.36
CA GLN A 481 -26.53 16.11 -12.63
C GLN A 481 -27.86 16.14 -13.40
N LYS A 482 -27.99 17.08 -14.34
CA LYS A 482 -29.16 17.13 -15.25
C LYS A 482 -29.26 15.83 -16.03
N GLU A 483 -30.49 15.40 -16.34
CA GLU A 483 -30.71 14.36 -17.33
C GLU A 483 -29.98 14.76 -18.62
N GLY A 484 -29.14 13.86 -19.18
CA GLY A 484 -28.31 14.14 -20.35
C GLY A 484 -26.87 14.56 -20.05
N SER A 485 -26.39 14.45 -18.79
CA SER A 485 -24.97 14.69 -18.48
C SER A 485 -24.06 13.69 -19.20
N GLY A 486 -23.11 14.23 -19.99
CA GLY A 486 -22.16 13.41 -20.75
C GLY A 486 -21.32 12.46 -19.90
N ILE A 487 -21.02 12.81 -18.64
CA ILE A 487 -20.32 11.92 -17.70
C ILE A 487 -21.18 10.72 -17.35
N ILE A 488 -22.48 10.93 -17.07
CA ILE A 488 -23.41 9.88 -16.67
C ILE A 488 -23.68 8.91 -17.83
N ASP A 489 -23.95 9.46 -18.99
CA ASP A 489 -24.26 8.66 -20.18
C ASP A 489 -23.06 7.81 -20.59
N ASN A 490 -21.84 8.36 -20.52
CA ASN A 490 -20.64 7.59 -20.79
C ASN A 490 -20.33 6.58 -19.68
N ALA A 491 -20.57 6.88 -18.41
CA ALA A 491 -20.46 5.90 -17.34
C ALA A 491 -21.44 4.72 -17.52
N ALA A 492 -22.69 4.99 -17.95
CA ALA A 492 -23.65 3.97 -18.28
C ALA A 492 -23.21 3.12 -19.48
N ARG A 493 -22.72 3.74 -20.56
CA ARG A 493 -22.15 3.05 -21.75
C ARG A 493 -21.00 2.13 -21.35
N ILE A 494 -20.01 2.66 -20.60
CA ILE A 494 -18.86 1.88 -20.11
C ILE A 494 -19.34 0.65 -19.34
N ARG A 495 -20.32 0.81 -18.43
CA ARG A 495 -20.89 -0.29 -17.65
C ARG A 495 -21.47 -1.39 -18.52
N HIS A 496 -22.12 -1.05 -19.62
CA HIS A 496 -22.67 -2.02 -20.58
C HIS A 496 -21.61 -2.57 -21.56
N GLY A 497 -20.41 -2.02 -21.59
CA GLY A 497 -19.36 -2.44 -22.49
C GLY A 497 -19.35 -1.69 -23.83
N ASP A 498 -20.04 -0.58 -23.88
CA ASP A 498 -20.17 0.27 -25.07
C ASP A 498 -19.07 1.36 -25.08
N MET A 499 -18.72 1.81 -26.27
CA MET A 499 -17.76 2.91 -26.47
C MET A 499 -18.26 4.21 -25.86
N CYS A 500 -17.31 5.01 -25.34
CA CYS A 500 -17.59 6.38 -24.90
C CYS A 500 -17.50 7.35 -26.07
N PHE A 501 -18.26 8.46 -25.97
CA PHE A 501 -18.25 9.53 -26.97
C PHE A 501 -18.23 10.89 -26.29
N PRO A 502 -17.60 11.89 -26.89
CA PRO A 502 -17.68 13.27 -26.38
C PRO A 502 -19.13 13.76 -26.42
N ASP A 503 -19.51 14.60 -25.46
CA ASP A 503 -20.80 15.26 -25.43
C ASP A 503 -20.73 16.67 -26.02
N GLU A 504 -21.91 17.22 -26.38
CA GLU A 504 -22.03 18.55 -26.97
C GLU A 504 -21.80 19.68 -25.94
N GLU A 505 -22.08 19.43 -24.66
CA GLU A 505 -21.93 20.42 -23.57
C GLU A 505 -20.46 20.50 -23.06
N GLY A 506 -19.61 19.55 -23.45
CA GLY A 506 -18.20 19.50 -23.11
C GLY A 506 -17.92 19.05 -21.66
N GLU A 507 -18.90 18.40 -21.01
CA GLU A 507 -18.73 17.75 -19.71
C GLU A 507 -17.85 16.49 -19.85
N PHE A 508 -17.97 15.77 -20.98
CA PHE A 508 -17.13 14.64 -21.32
C PHE A 508 -16.46 14.87 -22.67
N SER A 509 -15.16 15.01 -22.66
CA SER A 509 -14.36 15.21 -23.88
C SER A 509 -13.30 14.13 -24.04
N ILE A 510 -13.00 13.76 -25.30
CA ILE A 510 -11.97 12.79 -25.63
C ILE A 510 -10.89 13.47 -26.47
N TYR A 511 -9.65 13.33 -26.06
CA TYR A 511 -8.48 13.67 -26.86
C TYR A 511 -7.86 12.37 -27.38
N TYR A 512 -7.87 12.19 -28.69
CA TYR A 512 -7.31 11.02 -29.35
C TYR A 512 -5.82 11.24 -29.59
N ALA A 513 -4.99 10.62 -28.75
CA ALA A 513 -3.55 10.75 -28.82
C ALA A 513 -2.96 9.86 -29.92
N SER A 514 -2.02 10.39 -30.69
CA SER A 514 -1.28 9.66 -31.72
C SER A 514 -0.06 8.88 -31.16
N SER A 515 0.43 9.25 -30.00
CA SER A 515 1.57 8.65 -29.31
C SER A 515 1.53 8.96 -27.81
N GLU A 516 2.41 8.29 -27.02
CA GLU A 516 2.58 8.61 -25.59
C GLU A 516 3.07 10.05 -25.37
N MET A 517 3.97 10.54 -26.21
CA MET A 517 4.46 11.93 -26.12
C MET A 517 3.38 12.94 -26.48
N ASP A 518 2.51 12.62 -27.43
CA ASP A 518 1.35 13.45 -27.77
C ASP A 518 0.35 13.48 -26.60
N ALA A 519 0.07 12.31 -26.00
CA ALA A 519 -0.76 12.23 -24.80
C ALA A 519 -0.19 13.03 -23.63
N PHE A 520 1.12 12.92 -23.38
CA PHE A 520 1.81 13.72 -22.37
C PHE A 520 1.69 15.22 -22.66
N GLY A 521 1.94 15.64 -23.90
CA GLY A 521 1.77 17.02 -24.34
C GLY A 521 0.35 17.54 -24.13
N ALA A 522 -0.66 16.71 -24.42
CA ALA A 522 -2.06 17.03 -24.18
C ALA A 522 -2.35 17.23 -22.69
N VAL A 523 -1.88 16.36 -21.79
CA VAL A 523 -2.01 16.53 -20.34
C VAL A 523 -1.44 17.87 -19.91
N MET A 524 -0.21 18.19 -20.31
CA MET A 524 0.47 19.42 -19.95
C MET A 524 -0.26 20.65 -20.47
N ASN A 525 -0.82 20.57 -21.69
CA ASN A 525 -1.61 21.64 -22.29
C ASN A 525 -2.92 21.88 -21.51
N TYR A 526 -3.65 20.82 -21.17
CA TYR A 526 -4.86 20.96 -20.35
C TYR A 526 -4.56 21.47 -18.94
N CYS A 527 -3.47 21.03 -18.30
CA CYS A 527 -3.04 21.55 -17.00
C CYS A 527 -2.77 23.06 -17.06
N ARG A 528 -2.17 23.53 -18.16
CA ARG A 528 -1.91 24.96 -18.39
C ARG A 528 -3.20 25.72 -18.67
N GLN A 529 -4.06 25.25 -19.57
CA GLN A 529 -5.33 25.88 -19.93
C GLN A 529 -6.30 26.01 -18.75
N LEU A 530 -6.31 25.02 -17.87
CA LEU A 530 -7.18 24.98 -16.69
C LEU A 530 -6.52 25.63 -15.47
N ASP A 531 -5.36 26.25 -15.62
CA ASP A 531 -4.61 26.90 -14.53
C ASP A 531 -4.45 26.01 -13.29
N TYR A 532 -3.92 24.78 -13.48
CA TYR A 532 -3.75 23.81 -12.38
C TYR A 532 -2.85 24.34 -11.26
N GLY A 533 -2.10 25.41 -11.50
CA GLY A 533 -1.29 26.09 -10.47
C GLY A 533 -2.10 26.92 -9.47
N SER A 534 -3.33 27.33 -9.78
CA SER A 534 -4.16 28.11 -8.85
C SER A 534 -4.62 27.29 -7.64
N GLU A 535 -4.79 27.93 -6.49
CA GLU A 535 -5.24 27.25 -5.24
C GLU A 535 -6.58 26.54 -5.43
N LEU A 536 -7.52 27.16 -6.15
CA LEU A 536 -8.83 26.59 -6.43
C LEU A 536 -8.70 25.31 -7.26
N MET A 537 -7.93 25.32 -8.33
CA MET A 537 -7.81 24.20 -9.25
C MET A 537 -6.99 23.05 -8.67
N LYS A 538 -5.99 23.32 -7.84
CA LYS A 538 -5.20 22.26 -7.18
C LYS A 538 -6.07 21.28 -6.40
N MET A 539 -7.10 21.76 -5.72
CA MET A 539 -7.95 20.88 -4.92
C MET A 539 -9.16 20.34 -5.68
N SER A 540 -9.65 21.06 -6.70
CA SER A 540 -10.84 20.69 -7.47
C SER A 540 -10.56 19.87 -8.73
N MET A 541 -9.30 19.80 -9.19
CA MET A 541 -8.87 19.07 -10.37
C MET A 541 -7.91 17.93 -10.03
N GLN A 542 -7.96 16.81 -10.78
CA GLN A 542 -7.05 15.70 -10.63
C GLN A 542 -6.66 15.08 -11.96
N VAL A 543 -5.36 14.85 -12.16
CA VAL A 543 -4.86 14.02 -13.25
C VAL A 543 -4.81 12.58 -12.75
N LEU A 544 -5.39 11.64 -13.51
CA LEU A 544 -5.43 10.22 -13.19
C LEU A 544 -4.71 9.39 -14.25
N SER A 545 -3.85 8.49 -13.81
CA SER A 545 -3.18 7.51 -14.66
C SER A 545 -3.24 6.13 -13.99
N PRO A 546 -3.31 5.02 -14.73
CA PRO A 546 -3.38 3.69 -14.10
C PRO A 546 -2.05 3.20 -13.53
N MET A 547 -0.90 3.78 -13.92
CA MET A 547 0.44 3.28 -13.60
C MET A 547 1.35 4.36 -13.01
N TYR A 548 2.31 3.94 -12.19
CA TYR A 548 3.33 4.84 -11.65
C TYR A 548 4.41 5.22 -12.66
N ARG A 549 4.90 4.23 -13.44
CA ARG A 549 6.02 4.40 -14.37
C ARG A 549 5.54 4.62 -15.81
N GLY A 550 6.42 5.16 -16.64
CA GLY A 550 6.18 5.45 -18.07
C GLY A 550 6.00 6.93 -18.34
N THR A 551 5.91 7.31 -19.62
CA THR A 551 5.80 8.70 -20.08
C THR A 551 4.58 9.41 -19.47
N CYS A 552 3.43 8.75 -19.44
CA CYS A 552 2.21 9.21 -18.78
C CYS A 552 1.98 8.50 -17.42
N GLY A 553 3.05 8.03 -16.76
CA GLY A 553 2.99 7.49 -15.41
C GLY A 553 2.90 8.58 -14.35
N VAL A 554 2.32 8.25 -13.19
CA VAL A 554 2.09 9.18 -12.08
C VAL A 554 3.36 9.91 -11.65
N ASP A 555 4.50 9.19 -11.56
CA ASP A 555 5.76 9.79 -11.10
C ASP A 555 6.25 10.87 -12.07
N HIS A 556 6.27 10.58 -13.38
CA HIS A 556 6.70 11.52 -14.40
C HIS A 556 5.74 12.70 -14.53
N LEU A 557 4.41 12.45 -14.50
CA LEU A 557 3.40 13.49 -14.55
C LEU A 557 3.50 14.43 -13.34
N ASN A 558 3.72 13.93 -12.14
CA ASN A 558 3.87 14.74 -10.95
C ASN A 558 5.04 15.73 -11.07
N HIS A 559 6.21 15.26 -11.52
CA HIS A 559 7.37 16.14 -11.71
C HIS A 559 7.14 17.17 -12.80
N ALA A 560 6.60 16.76 -13.95
CA ALA A 560 6.37 17.66 -15.05
C ALA A 560 5.31 18.74 -14.70
N ILE A 561 4.26 18.37 -13.97
CA ILE A 561 3.23 19.33 -13.53
C ILE A 561 3.80 20.23 -12.43
N GLN A 562 4.63 19.73 -11.52
CA GLN A 562 5.33 20.54 -10.54
C GLN A 562 6.18 21.63 -11.22
N GLU A 563 7.01 21.26 -12.20
CA GLU A 563 7.80 22.20 -12.99
C GLU A 563 6.91 23.22 -13.73
N LEU A 564 5.78 22.78 -14.27
CA LEU A 564 4.82 23.68 -14.92
C LEU A 564 4.23 24.70 -13.93
N VAL A 565 3.85 24.25 -12.74
CA VAL A 565 3.20 25.10 -11.72
C VAL A 565 4.19 26.13 -11.15
N HIS A 566 5.44 25.76 -10.96
CA HIS A 566 6.47 26.65 -10.43
C HIS A 566 7.19 27.48 -11.49
N GLY A 567 7.05 27.13 -12.77
CA GLY A 567 7.65 27.85 -13.90
C GLY A 567 9.16 27.68 -14.05
N HIS A 568 9.76 26.74 -13.32
CA HIS A 568 11.19 26.42 -13.40
C HIS A 568 11.45 24.94 -13.11
N PRO A 569 12.56 24.35 -13.60
CA PRO A 569 12.97 23.02 -13.24
C PRO A 569 13.14 22.86 -11.72
N VAL A 570 12.68 21.73 -11.19
CA VAL A 570 12.82 21.38 -9.76
C VAL A 570 13.91 20.33 -9.63
N GLU A 571 15.03 20.69 -8.97
CA GLU A 571 16.15 19.78 -8.77
C GLU A 571 15.88 18.78 -7.65
N GLY A 572 15.99 17.47 -7.97
CA GLY A 572 15.89 16.36 -7.03
C GLY A 572 14.48 15.76 -6.94
N ALA A 573 14.41 14.43 -6.92
CA ALA A 573 13.17 13.66 -6.94
C ALA A 573 12.28 13.79 -5.67
N SER A 574 12.77 14.44 -4.63
CA SER A 574 12.10 14.55 -3.32
C SER A 574 12.00 15.99 -2.79
N HIS A 575 12.15 17.00 -3.63
CA HIS A 575 12.04 18.39 -3.20
C HIS A 575 10.59 18.87 -3.30
N PHE A 576 9.96 18.99 -2.14
CA PHE A 576 8.68 19.70 -2.02
C PHE A 576 8.93 21.20 -1.98
N LEU A 577 8.10 21.95 -2.70
CA LEU A 577 8.13 23.40 -2.73
C LEU A 577 6.84 23.97 -2.11
N PRO A 578 6.87 25.17 -1.52
CA PRO A 578 5.66 25.86 -1.11
C PRO A 578 4.70 26.00 -2.29
N GLY A 579 3.45 25.60 -2.08
CA GLY A 579 2.43 25.52 -3.13
C GLY A 579 2.25 24.16 -3.76
N ASP A 580 3.08 23.17 -3.47
CA ASP A 580 2.91 21.81 -3.98
C ASP A 580 1.66 21.13 -3.44
N LYS A 581 0.96 20.43 -4.32
CA LYS A 581 -0.11 19.51 -3.96
C LYS A 581 0.48 18.17 -3.56
N VAL A 582 0.15 17.71 -2.37
CA VAL A 582 0.67 16.47 -1.81
C VAL A 582 -0.43 15.54 -1.31
N MET A 583 -0.11 14.25 -1.18
CA MET A 583 -0.99 13.22 -0.66
C MET A 583 -0.28 12.45 0.46
N GLN A 584 -0.99 12.19 1.55
CA GLN A 584 -0.57 11.29 2.61
C GLN A 584 -0.52 9.85 2.12
N LYS A 585 0.57 9.14 2.39
CA LYS A 585 0.79 7.76 1.90
C LYS A 585 0.26 6.68 2.84
N LYS A 586 0.17 6.95 4.13
CA LYS A 586 -0.25 6.01 5.18
C LYS A 586 -1.07 6.73 6.26
N ASN A 587 -1.86 5.97 7.01
CA ASN A 587 -2.62 6.56 8.11
C ASN A 587 -1.67 7.01 9.23
N ASP A 588 -1.88 8.22 9.73
CA ASP A 588 -1.23 8.76 10.91
C ASP A 588 -2.33 9.26 11.86
N TYR A 589 -2.63 8.43 12.84
CA TYR A 589 -3.72 8.68 13.78
C TYR A 589 -3.37 9.79 14.78
N GLU A 590 -2.09 9.96 15.12
CA GLU A 590 -1.61 11.01 16.01
C GLU A 590 -1.74 12.38 15.35
N LYS A 591 -1.26 12.48 14.11
CA LYS A 591 -1.41 13.69 13.30
C LYS A 591 -2.83 13.84 12.76
N GLY A 592 -3.69 12.81 12.84
CA GLY A 592 -5.07 12.78 12.36
C GLY A 592 -5.17 13.04 10.85
N VAL A 593 -4.24 12.49 10.07
CA VAL A 593 -4.24 12.48 8.61
C VAL A 593 -4.19 11.04 8.11
N TYR A 594 -4.87 10.78 7.00
CA TYR A 594 -5.12 9.43 6.55
C TYR A 594 -4.57 9.20 5.14
N ASN A 595 -4.32 7.94 4.81
CA ASN A 595 -3.90 7.57 3.46
C ASN A 595 -4.88 8.11 2.41
N GLY A 596 -4.34 8.84 1.44
CA GLY A 596 -5.11 9.51 0.39
C GLY A 596 -5.52 10.95 0.71
N ASP A 597 -5.35 11.47 1.94
CA ASP A 597 -5.63 12.87 2.24
C ASP A 597 -4.77 13.80 1.40
N LEU A 598 -5.40 14.81 0.80
CA LEU A 598 -4.73 15.82 -0.01
C LEU A 598 -4.45 17.07 0.81
N GLY A 599 -3.26 17.61 0.64
CA GLY A 599 -2.85 18.85 1.27
C GLY A 599 -2.03 19.72 0.32
N ILE A 600 -1.79 20.95 0.74
CA ILE A 600 -0.91 21.90 0.06
C ILE A 600 0.28 22.18 0.99
N VAL A 601 1.48 22.07 0.47
CA VAL A 601 2.69 22.50 1.15
C VAL A 601 2.66 24.02 1.23
N TRP A 602 2.62 24.59 2.42
CA TRP A 602 2.59 26.04 2.55
C TRP A 602 3.96 26.65 2.94
N ALA A 603 4.85 25.85 3.56
CA ALA A 603 6.22 26.25 3.86
C ALA A 603 7.15 25.03 3.89
N VAL A 604 8.42 25.27 3.58
CA VAL A 604 9.50 24.31 3.69
C VAL A 604 10.67 25.01 4.39
N ASP A 605 11.17 24.44 5.49
CA ASP A 605 12.33 24.93 6.21
C ASP A 605 13.30 23.77 6.45
N LYS A 606 14.53 23.86 5.96
CA LYS A 606 15.67 22.90 6.01
C LYS A 606 15.26 21.42 6.09
N ASN A 607 14.72 20.98 7.23
CA ASN A 607 14.33 19.60 7.49
C ASN A 607 12.83 19.43 7.77
N LYS A 608 12.02 20.50 7.67
CA LYS A 608 10.58 20.47 8.00
C LYS A 608 9.75 20.83 6.78
N ILE A 609 8.67 20.08 6.57
CA ILE A 609 7.67 20.38 5.55
C ILE A 609 6.36 20.65 6.26
N PHE A 610 5.78 21.81 5.99
CA PHE A 610 4.51 22.23 6.57
C PHE A 610 3.40 22.04 5.53
N VAL A 611 2.45 21.18 5.84
CA VAL A 611 1.34 20.86 4.93
C VAL A 611 0.02 21.28 5.55
N ARG A 612 -0.78 22.00 4.77
CA ARG A 612 -2.15 22.35 5.14
C ARG A 612 -3.11 21.38 4.47
N TYR A 613 -3.78 20.61 5.31
CA TYR A 613 -4.93 19.80 4.95
C TYR A 613 -6.22 20.57 5.24
N ASP A 614 -7.38 20.03 4.83
CA ASP A 614 -8.68 20.62 5.13
C ASP A 614 -8.90 20.77 6.64
N GLY A 615 -8.84 22.01 7.12
CA GLY A 615 -9.04 22.38 8.54
C GLY A 615 -7.86 22.05 9.49
N LYS A 616 -6.67 21.67 8.97
CA LYS A 616 -5.56 21.23 9.82
C LYS A 616 -4.19 21.53 9.18
N GLU A 617 -3.24 21.92 10.01
CA GLU A 617 -1.82 22.04 9.64
C GLU A 617 -1.02 20.90 10.28
N VAL A 618 -0.14 20.30 9.50
CA VAL A 618 0.71 19.17 9.90
C VAL A 618 2.14 19.45 9.51
N VAL A 619 3.07 19.10 10.41
CA VAL A 619 4.51 19.23 10.19
C VAL A 619 5.12 17.84 10.00
N TYR A 620 5.97 17.71 8.99
CA TYR A 620 6.72 16.49 8.69
C TYR A 620 8.21 16.75 8.85
N GLU A 621 8.88 15.97 9.70
CA GLU A 621 10.31 16.09 10.03
C GLU A 621 11.00 14.74 9.86
N GLY A 622 12.29 14.74 9.51
CA GLY A 622 13.10 13.53 9.42
C GLY A 622 12.47 12.47 8.48
N GLU A 623 12.27 11.27 8.99
CA GLU A 623 11.69 10.14 8.23
C GLU A 623 10.20 10.33 7.92
N ASP A 624 9.46 11.12 8.70
CA ASP A 624 8.05 11.41 8.44
C ASP A 624 7.80 12.08 7.09
N ARG A 625 8.82 12.76 6.53
CA ARG A 625 8.76 13.36 5.19
C ARG A 625 8.44 12.34 4.10
N ASN A 626 8.80 11.07 4.33
CA ASN A 626 8.51 9.96 3.43
C ASN A 626 7.02 9.53 3.49
N SER A 627 6.25 10.05 4.43
CA SER A 627 4.81 9.78 4.57
C SER A 627 3.94 10.57 3.59
N ILE A 628 4.51 11.53 2.87
CA ILE A 628 3.81 12.31 1.83
C ILE A 628 4.45 12.09 0.45
N GLN A 629 3.70 12.41 -0.59
CA GLN A 629 4.15 12.39 -2.00
C GLN A 629 3.46 13.48 -2.78
N LEU A 630 4.05 13.90 -3.92
CA LEU A 630 3.36 14.78 -4.85
C LEU A 630 2.04 14.15 -5.33
N ALA A 631 1.03 14.98 -5.55
CA ALA A 631 -0.31 14.52 -5.88
C ALA A 631 -1.01 15.35 -6.98
N TYR A 632 -0.29 16.01 -7.84
CA TYR A 632 -0.86 16.60 -9.06
C TYR A 632 -1.46 15.50 -9.95
N ALA A 633 -0.76 14.38 -10.07
CA ALA A 633 -1.26 13.15 -10.65
C ALA A 633 -1.36 12.04 -9.59
N ALA A 634 -2.35 11.17 -9.71
CA ALA A 634 -2.55 10.01 -8.83
C ALA A 634 -3.00 8.78 -9.63
N THR A 635 -2.90 7.59 -9.04
CA THR A 635 -3.48 6.40 -9.67
C THR A 635 -5.00 6.41 -9.50
N VAL A 636 -5.71 5.77 -10.46
CA VAL A 636 -7.17 5.59 -10.36
C VAL A 636 -7.55 4.89 -9.05
N HIS A 637 -6.75 3.91 -8.59
CA HIS A 637 -6.94 3.22 -7.31
C HIS A 637 -6.88 4.19 -6.12
N LYS A 638 -5.88 5.09 -6.08
CA LYS A 638 -5.74 6.09 -5.02
C LYS A 638 -6.80 7.18 -5.05
N SER A 639 -7.55 7.31 -6.14
CA SER A 639 -8.67 8.24 -6.26
C SER A 639 -10.01 7.67 -5.77
N GLN A 640 -10.06 6.39 -5.41
CA GLN A 640 -11.27 5.76 -4.86
C GLN A 640 -11.74 6.50 -3.58
N GLY A 641 -13.04 6.61 -3.39
CA GLY A 641 -13.63 7.40 -2.30
C GLY A 641 -13.51 8.92 -2.46
N SER A 642 -12.87 9.39 -3.54
CA SER A 642 -12.65 10.81 -3.85
C SER A 642 -13.48 11.26 -5.03
N GLU A 643 -13.76 12.55 -5.08
CA GLU A 643 -14.45 13.20 -6.20
C GLU A 643 -13.81 14.57 -6.46
N TYR A 644 -13.74 14.94 -7.74
CA TYR A 644 -13.14 16.17 -8.21
C TYR A 644 -14.09 16.87 -9.17
N ASP A 645 -14.02 18.18 -9.26
CA ASP A 645 -14.83 18.90 -10.24
C ASP A 645 -14.37 18.56 -11.68
N THR A 646 -13.05 18.50 -11.89
CA THR A 646 -12.45 18.14 -13.19
C THR A 646 -11.48 16.98 -13.05
N VAL A 647 -11.60 16.00 -13.93
CA VAL A 647 -10.67 14.87 -14.03
C VAL A 647 -10.06 14.83 -15.44
N ILE A 648 -8.73 14.74 -15.50
CA ILE A 648 -8.00 14.36 -16.71
C ILE A 648 -7.60 12.90 -16.53
N LEU A 649 -8.18 11.99 -17.30
CA LEU A 649 -7.90 10.55 -17.24
C LEU A 649 -7.06 10.15 -18.45
N VAL A 650 -5.90 9.54 -18.22
CA VAL A 650 -5.01 9.07 -19.29
C VAL A 650 -5.05 7.54 -19.36
N LEU A 651 -5.44 6.99 -20.51
CA LEU A 651 -5.46 5.56 -20.80
C LEU A 651 -4.83 5.29 -22.16
N LEU A 652 -3.70 4.57 -22.18
CA LEU A 652 -2.91 4.34 -23.39
C LEU A 652 -2.68 2.84 -23.63
N PRO A 653 -2.46 2.39 -24.88
CA PRO A 653 -2.22 0.99 -25.22
C PRO A 653 -1.06 0.35 -24.47
N THR A 654 -0.01 1.12 -24.13
CA THR A 654 1.15 0.68 -23.36
C THR A 654 0.81 0.26 -21.93
N GLN A 655 -0.34 0.70 -21.42
CA GLN A 655 -0.88 0.35 -20.11
C GLN A 655 -1.81 -0.88 -20.16
N ASN A 656 -1.60 -1.78 -21.11
CA ASN A 656 -2.49 -2.87 -21.53
C ASN A 656 -3.11 -3.71 -20.39
N ILE A 657 -2.31 -4.05 -19.36
CA ILE A 657 -2.78 -4.85 -18.20
C ILE A 657 -3.86 -4.10 -17.41
N MET A 658 -3.80 -2.77 -17.42
CA MET A 658 -4.70 -1.90 -16.65
C MET A 658 -5.93 -1.47 -17.45
N LEU A 659 -6.00 -1.76 -18.76
CA LEU A 659 -7.15 -1.43 -19.60
C LEU A 659 -8.31 -2.39 -19.30
N LYS A 660 -9.05 -2.08 -18.23
CA LYS A 660 -10.19 -2.83 -17.73
C LYS A 660 -11.39 -1.90 -17.58
N ARG A 661 -12.60 -2.45 -17.76
CA ARG A 661 -13.88 -1.71 -17.70
C ARG A 661 -14.06 -0.98 -16.36
N ASN A 662 -13.82 -1.66 -15.26
CA ASN A 662 -13.97 -1.11 -13.92
C ASN A 662 -13.00 0.06 -13.66
N LEU A 663 -11.78 0.01 -14.22
CA LEU A 663 -10.81 1.10 -14.07
C LEU A 663 -11.25 2.34 -14.84
N LEU A 664 -11.68 2.18 -16.10
CA LEU A 664 -12.20 3.28 -16.91
C LEU A 664 -13.46 3.87 -16.26
N TYR A 665 -14.40 3.03 -15.83
CA TYR A 665 -15.60 3.45 -15.12
C TYR A 665 -15.27 4.23 -13.84
N THR A 666 -14.38 3.68 -13.00
CA THR A 666 -13.97 4.33 -11.76
C THR A 666 -13.33 5.69 -12.05
N GLY A 667 -12.43 5.77 -13.03
CA GLY A 667 -11.75 7.02 -13.39
C GLY A 667 -12.73 8.11 -13.87
N VAL A 668 -13.63 7.77 -14.78
CA VAL A 668 -14.66 8.68 -15.30
C VAL A 668 -15.59 9.18 -14.20
N THR A 669 -16.03 8.28 -13.32
CA THR A 669 -16.96 8.61 -12.23
C THR A 669 -16.34 9.39 -11.08
N ARG A 670 -15.04 9.69 -11.11
CA ARG A 670 -14.40 10.61 -10.14
C ARG A 670 -14.74 12.07 -10.43
N ALA A 671 -15.17 12.39 -11.64
CA ALA A 671 -15.52 13.76 -12.03
C ALA A 671 -16.95 14.14 -11.62
N ARG A 672 -17.09 15.37 -11.16
CA ARG A 672 -18.39 16.00 -10.85
C ARG A 672 -18.93 16.84 -11.99
N LYS A 673 -18.04 17.56 -12.72
CA LYS A 673 -18.43 18.54 -13.71
C LYS A 673 -17.79 18.27 -15.07
N LYS A 674 -16.53 17.80 -15.10
CA LYS A 674 -15.82 17.63 -16.36
C LYS A 674 -14.86 16.46 -16.33
N THR A 675 -14.94 15.60 -17.35
CA THR A 675 -13.97 14.55 -17.64
C THR A 675 -13.29 14.83 -18.98
N ILE A 676 -11.97 14.80 -18.98
CA ILE A 676 -11.13 14.84 -20.18
C ILE A 676 -10.42 13.50 -20.28
N LEU A 677 -10.87 12.65 -21.20
CA LEU A 677 -10.24 11.34 -21.46
C LEU A 677 -9.17 11.51 -22.53
N ILE A 678 -7.91 11.28 -22.19
CA ILE A 678 -6.78 11.27 -23.14
C ILE A 678 -6.45 9.80 -23.43
N SER A 679 -6.73 9.35 -24.67
CA SER A 679 -6.67 7.95 -25.00
C SER A 679 -6.52 7.72 -26.51
N THR A 680 -6.59 6.45 -26.92
CA THR A 680 -6.76 6.02 -28.31
C THR A 680 -8.04 5.20 -28.44
N ASP A 681 -8.62 5.11 -29.63
CA ASP A 681 -9.80 4.26 -29.87
C ASP A 681 -9.55 2.81 -29.47
N ASP A 682 -8.37 2.26 -29.76
CA ASP A 682 -7.96 0.91 -29.38
C ASP A 682 -7.90 0.73 -27.86
N ALA A 683 -7.36 1.69 -27.12
CA ALA A 683 -7.30 1.59 -25.66
C ALA A 683 -8.70 1.67 -25.01
N ILE A 684 -9.56 2.56 -25.51
CA ILE A 684 -10.96 2.63 -25.05
C ILE A 684 -11.68 1.32 -25.36
N ALA A 685 -11.58 0.81 -26.59
CA ALA A 685 -12.23 -0.45 -27.01
C ALA A 685 -11.78 -1.63 -26.15
N ARG A 686 -10.47 -1.73 -25.87
CA ARG A 686 -9.94 -2.76 -24.96
C ARG A 686 -10.47 -2.59 -23.54
N ALA A 687 -10.48 -1.36 -23.03
CA ALA A 687 -10.95 -1.08 -21.68
C ALA A 687 -12.44 -1.45 -21.50
N VAL A 688 -13.32 -1.05 -22.42
CA VAL A 688 -14.77 -1.34 -22.32
C VAL A 688 -15.09 -2.84 -22.56
N SER A 689 -14.34 -3.52 -23.43
CA SER A 689 -14.54 -4.94 -23.71
C SER A 689 -14.06 -5.87 -22.61
N ARG A 690 -12.98 -5.49 -21.90
CA ARG A 690 -12.40 -6.32 -20.84
C ARG A 690 -13.17 -6.12 -19.54
N GLN A 691 -14.07 -7.04 -19.25
CA GLN A 691 -14.51 -7.22 -17.86
C GLN A 691 -13.34 -7.79 -17.05
N ASP A 692 -13.32 -7.57 -15.75
CA ASP A 692 -12.51 -8.36 -14.81
C ASP A 692 -13.05 -9.80 -14.81
N THR A 693 -12.82 -10.50 -15.94
CA THR A 693 -13.24 -11.88 -16.18
C THR A 693 -12.28 -12.89 -15.57
N GLU A 694 -11.09 -12.46 -15.14
CA GLU A 694 -10.32 -13.27 -14.23
C GLU A 694 -11.11 -13.34 -12.93
N SER A 695 -12.02 -14.34 -12.89
CA SER A 695 -12.75 -14.68 -11.69
C SER A 695 -11.71 -14.89 -10.60
N ARG A 696 -11.69 -14.01 -9.60
CA ARG A 696 -10.89 -14.25 -8.41
C ARG A 696 -11.28 -15.61 -7.87
N TYR A 697 -10.32 -16.46 -7.63
CA TYR A 697 -10.58 -17.70 -6.91
C TYR A 697 -10.97 -17.34 -5.48
N SER A 698 -12.27 -17.48 -5.21
CA SER A 698 -12.91 -17.30 -3.92
C SER A 698 -14.03 -18.31 -3.83
N LEU A 699 -14.13 -19.03 -2.76
CA LEU A 699 -15.21 -19.97 -2.52
C LEU A 699 -16.25 -19.41 -1.53
N PHE A 700 -16.20 -18.11 -1.22
CA PHE A 700 -17.19 -17.49 -0.34
C PHE A 700 -18.62 -17.65 -0.88
N LEU A 701 -18.85 -17.44 -2.16
CA LEU A 701 -20.18 -17.68 -2.78
C LEU A 701 -20.61 -19.16 -2.76
N PRO A 702 -19.78 -20.14 -3.17
CA PRO A 702 -20.08 -21.57 -2.98
C PRO A 702 -20.35 -21.96 -1.52
N LEU A 703 -19.60 -21.40 -0.57
CA LEU A 703 -19.80 -21.61 0.87
C LEU A 703 -21.13 -21.02 1.35
N LEU A 704 -21.52 -19.82 0.89
CA LEU A 704 -22.83 -19.22 1.18
C LEU A 704 -23.98 -20.08 0.66
N LYS A 705 -23.83 -20.70 -0.51
CA LYS A 705 -24.81 -21.60 -1.11
C LYS A 705 -24.85 -22.98 -0.47
N GLY A 706 -23.81 -23.39 0.28
CA GLY A 706 -23.65 -24.75 0.81
C GLY A 706 -23.24 -25.76 -0.26
N GLU A 707 -22.65 -25.31 -1.35
CA GLU A 707 -22.19 -26.13 -2.48
C GLU A 707 -20.75 -26.62 -2.30
N ALA A 708 -19.96 -25.93 -1.49
CA ALA A 708 -18.59 -26.30 -1.18
C ALA A 708 -18.52 -27.16 0.09
N LYS A 709 -17.62 -28.15 0.09
CA LYS A 709 -17.42 -29.09 1.21
C LYS A 709 -16.01 -28.95 1.77
N LYS A 710 -15.90 -29.04 3.09
CA LYS A 710 -14.61 -29.15 3.78
C LYS A 710 -13.88 -30.42 3.39
#